data_ab244b8ab1c789dbac4337ec9259383a
#
_entry.id   ab244b8ab1c789dbac4337ec9259383a
#
_cell.length_a   1.000
_cell.length_b   1.000
_cell.length_c   1.000
_cell.angle_alpha   90.00
_cell.angle_beta   90.00
_cell.angle_gamma   90.00
#
_symmetry.space_group_name_H-M   'P 1'
#
loop_
_entity.id
_entity.type
_entity.pdbx_description
1 polymer ?
#
loop_
_entity_poly.entity_id
_entity_poly.type
_entity_poly.pdbx_seq_one_letter_code
_entity_poly.pdbx_strand_id
1 'polypeptide(L)'
;MDEQELKNKEREQADNKMITDAFNHLLDTYLHSSHRKKVDIITKAFNFARQAHKGVRRLSGEPYIMHPIAVAQIACEEMGLGSTSICAALLHDVVEDTDYTVEDIQNIFGPKIAQIVDGLTKISGGIFGDHASAQAENFKKLLLTMSDDIRVILIKICDRLHNMRTLASQPANKQYKIAGETLYIYAPIANRLGLNKIKTELEDLSFKFEYPEEYERIMKKLAVTESDRQKVFDDFTAPIRESLDKMGFQYHIKARVKSPYSIWCKMQNKHVTFEEIYDILAVRIIFIPKDRKDEINECFQIYVALNQIYKSHPDRLRDWVNHPKANGYQALHATLMSKKGQWIEVQIRSDRMDDIAEQGFAAHWKYKEGGSTDEDMELNKWIGTIKEILDDPQPDAMDFLDSIKLNLFASEIFVFTPKGEVKTMPAGCTVLDFAFQIHTFLGSHCIGAKVNHKLVPLSHKLQSGDQVEVLTSNSQHAQPSWLNFVFTAKARSKIQAILRRDNRELQKVGEDTLNQWVKGKNLELTPMLIDQLCKFHDISNQDDLFVALGKKTVMLSDKDAEMLNEKKKSENSSGWRKYVPFLHKSSKKKEEKNTEDIPKLIAAGEGFDKKKPCIISERTIGMYVFPKCCHPIPGDDILGFIDGKKHVEIHKRSCPVASKLKTSFGPRILDAKADMHKYQCFDAHIELHG
;
A
#
# COMPACT_ATOMS: atom_id res chain seq x y z
N MET A 1 -23.05 51.36 -2.85
CA MET A 1 -22.38 50.06 -2.77
C MET A 1 -22.93 49.37 -1.57
N ASP A 2 -23.52 48.21 -1.75
CA ASP A 2 -24.18 47.45 -0.66
C ASP A 2 -23.08 46.89 0.29
N GLU A 3 -23.32 46.79 1.57
CA GLU A 3 -22.40 46.25 2.58
C GLU A 3 -21.86 44.87 2.18
N GLN A 4 -22.69 44.11 1.46
CA GLN A 4 -22.35 42.79 0.88
C GLN A 4 -21.32 42.93 -0.25
N GLU A 5 -21.45 43.92 -1.09
CA GLU A 5 -20.49 44.19 -2.19
C GLU A 5 -19.13 44.64 -1.65
N LEU A 6 -19.13 45.44 -0.57
CA LEU A 6 -17.89 45.86 0.07
C LEU A 6 -17.15 44.65 0.71
N LYS A 7 -17.86 43.80 1.46
CA LYS A 7 -17.32 42.56 2.05
C LYS A 7 -16.78 41.58 0.98
N ASN A 8 -17.49 41.44 -0.14
CA ASN A 8 -17.03 40.61 -1.25
C ASN A 8 -15.75 41.14 -1.89
N LYS A 9 -15.64 42.47 -2.04
CA LYS A 9 -14.45 43.11 -2.60
C LYS A 9 -13.23 43.02 -1.67
N GLU A 10 -13.44 43.21 -0.38
CA GLU A 10 -12.38 43.01 0.64
C GLU A 10 -11.88 41.56 0.65
N ARG A 11 -12.82 40.58 0.58
CA ARG A 11 -12.46 39.16 0.50
C ARG A 11 -11.69 38.85 -0.77
N GLU A 12 -12.09 39.37 -1.93
CA GLU A 12 -11.38 39.17 -3.20
C GLU A 12 -9.98 39.78 -3.17
N GLN A 13 -9.80 40.93 -2.54
CA GLN A 13 -8.48 41.55 -2.34
C GLN A 13 -7.58 40.69 -1.42
N ALA A 14 -8.13 40.17 -0.34
CA ALA A 14 -7.41 39.27 0.57
C ALA A 14 -7.00 37.97 -0.12
N ASP A 15 -7.91 37.35 -0.89
CA ASP A 15 -7.64 36.15 -1.67
C ASP A 15 -6.53 36.39 -2.72
N ASN A 16 -6.62 37.50 -3.46
CA ASN A 16 -5.61 37.86 -4.45
C ASN A 16 -4.22 38.09 -3.84
N LYS A 17 -4.15 38.71 -2.66
CA LYS A 17 -2.90 38.89 -1.91
C LYS A 17 -2.33 37.54 -1.51
N MET A 18 -3.14 36.68 -0.89
CA MET A 18 -2.73 35.35 -0.45
C MET A 18 -2.20 34.49 -1.60
N ILE A 19 -2.88 34.49 -2.75
CA ILE A 19 -2.48 33.77 -3.97
C ILE A 19 -1.13 34.30 -4.48
N THR A 20 -0.97 35.62 -4.52
CA THR A 20 0.25 36.26 -5.02
C THR A 20 1.43 35.99 -4.09
N ASP A 21 1.24 36.09 -2.79
CA ASP A 21 2.28 35.82 -1.81
C ASP A 21 2.74 34.34 -1.87
N ALA A 22 1.80 33.40 -1.96
CA ALA A 22 2.11 31.97 -2.11
C ALA A 22 2.86 31.66 -3.41
N PHE A 23 2.46 32.26 -4.52
CA PHE A 23 3.16 32.07 -5.80
C PHE A 23 4.56 32.71 -5.81
N ASN A 24 4.71 33.87 -5.22
CA ASN A 24 6.01 34.52 -5.07
C ASN A 24 6.97 33.68 -4.23
N HIS A 25 6.46 33.04 -3.16
CA HIS A 25 7.22 32.11 -2.36
C HIS A 25 7.69 30.89 -3.14
N LEU A 26 6.82 30.32 -3.98
CA LEU A 26 7.18 29.23 -4.89
C LEU A 26 8.30 29.66 -5.87
N LEU A 27 8.19 30.85 -6.45
CA LEU A 27 9.20 31.37 -7.38
C LEU A 27 10.54 31.63 -6.67
N ASP A 28 10.51 32.18 -5.47
CA ASP A 28 11.72 32.41 -4.68
C ASP A 28 12.42 31.10 -4.33
N THR A 29 11.67 30.09 -3.88
CA THR A 29 12.19 28.74 -3.62
C THR A 29 12.82 28.14 -4.89
N TYR A 30 12.15 28.25 -6.03
CA TYR A 30 12.67 27.75 -7.31
C TYR A 30 13.93 28.48 -7.75
N LEU A 31 13.99 29.78 -7.56
CA LEU A 31 15.17 30.59 -7.91
C LEU A 31 16.40 30.28 -7.07
N HIS A 32 16.22 29.82 -5.83
CA HIS A 32 17.31 29.34 -4.96
C HIS A 32 17.70 27.86 -5.22
N SER A 33 16.93 27.12 -6.03
CA SER A 33 17.25 25.74 -6.38
C SER A 33 18.42 25.65 -7.39
N SER A 34 19.00 24.47 -7.56
CA SER A 34 20.09 24.19 -8.53
C SER A 34 19.61 24.10 -9.99
N HIS A 35 18.31 24.19 -10.26
CA HIS A 35 17.76 24.04 -11.61
C HIS A 35 17.96 25.26 -12.50
N ARG A 36 17.87 25.06 -13.83
CA ARG A 36 17.85 26.17 -14.80
C ARG A 36 16.64 27.07 -14.55
N LYS A 37 16.85 28.37 -14.52
CA LYS A 37 15.82 29.37 -14.18
C LYS A 37 14.83 29.58 -15.34
N LYS A 38 13.78 28.78 -15.41
CA LYS A 38 12.70 28.83 -16.39
C LYS A 38 11.43 29.42 -15.74
N VAL A 39 11.52 30.67 -15.32
CA VAL A 39 10.44 31.35 -14.59
C VAL A 39 9.22 31.59 -15.48
N ASP A 40 9.42 31.94 -16.75
CA ASP A 40 8.34 32.33 -17.67
C ASP A 40 7.30 31.20 -17.84
N ILE A 41 7.75 29.95 -18.01
CA ILE A 41 6.83 28.82 -18.19
C ILE A 41 6.07 28.50 -16.91
N ILE A 42 6.70 28.65 -15.74
CA ILE A 42 6.06 28.46 -14.43
C ILE A 42 5.00 29.53 -14.22
N THR A 43 5.33 30.79 -14.50
CA THR A 43 4.39 31.92 -14.41
C THR A 43 3.22 31.75 -15.38
N LYS A 44 3.49 31.26 -16.60
CA LYS A 44 2.45 30.96 -17.60
C LYS A 44 1.51 29.84 -17.07
N ALA A 45 2.06 28.75 -16.48
CA ALA A 45 1.29 27.65 -15.92
C ALA A 45 0.42 28.11 -14.74
N PHE A 46 0.99 28.91 -13.83
CA PHE A 46 0.26 29.50 -12.72
C PHE A 46 -0.92 30.37 -13.18
N ASN A 47 -0.68 31.32 -14.13
CA ASN A 47 -1.73 32.20 -14.61
C ASN A 47 -2.85 31.40 -15.29
N PHE A 48 -2.50 30.36 -16.03
CA PHE A 48 -3.45 29.45 -16.66
C PHE A 48 -4.29 28.70 -15.64
N ALA A 49 -3.65 28.06 -14.68
CA ALA A 49 -4.34 27.35 -13.60
C ALA A 49 -5.23 28.27 -12.75
N ARG A 50 -4.74 29.50 -12.43
CA ARG A 50 -5.51 30.51 -11.71
C ARG A 50 -6.78 30.91 -12.46
N GLN A 51 -6.70 31.06 -13.78
CA GLN A 51 -7.86 31.38 -14.62
C GLN A 51 -8.82 30.20 -14.70
N ALA A 52 -8.31 28.98 -14.88
CA ALA A 52 -9.11 27.76 -14.98
C ALA A 52 -9.93 27.49 -13.70
N HIS A 53 -9.36 27.74 -12.53
CA HIS A 53 -10.04 27.54 -11.24
C HIS A 53 -10.65 28.81 -10.64
N LYS A 54 -10.87 29.85 -11.47
CA LYS A 54 -11.43 31.12 -10.99
C LYS A 54 -12.82 30.92 -10.38
N GLY A 55 -13.00 31.40 -9.14
CA GLY A 55 -14.28 31.33 -8.41
C GLY A 55 -14.52 30.01 -7.66
N VAL A 56 -13.69 29.00 -7.90
CA VAL A 56 -13.80 27.71 -7.17
C VAL A 56 -13.13 27.81 -5.80
N ARG A 57 -13.74 27.21 -4.78
CA ARG A 57 -13.23 27.19 -3.40
C ARG A 57 -13.17 25.76 -2.84
N ARG A 58 -12.20 25.53 -1.99
CA ARG A 58 -12.07 24.30 -1.20
C ARG A 58 -13.08 24.29 -0.05
N LEU A 59 -13.31 23.13 0.55
CA LEU A 59 -14.14 23.00 1.77
C LEU A 59 -13.58 23.77 2.97
N SER A 60 -12.28 24.02 3.02
CA SER A 60 -11.60 24.91 3.98
C SER A 60 -11.97 26.39 3.80
N GLY A 61 -12.60 26.76 2.67
CA GLY A 61 -13.04 28.12 2.34
C GLY A 61 -12.01 28.94 1.57
N GLU A 62 -10.80 28.47 1.37
CA GLU A 62 -9.75 29.12 0.56
C GLU A 62 -9.98 28.95 -0.96
N PRO A 63 -9.43 29.85 -1.82
CA PRO A 63 -9.46 29.68 -3.25
C PRO A 63 -8.81 28.37 -3.67
N TYR A 64 -9.40 27.66 -4.65
CA TYR A 64 -8.91 26.33 -5.07
C TYR A 64 -7.46 26.33 -5.54
N ILE A 65 -7.04 27.41 -6.24
CA ILE A 65 -5.68 27.57 -6.77
C ILE A 65 -4.57 27.46 -5.69
N MET A 66 -4.90 27.67 -4.42
CA MET A 66 -3.95 27.50 -3.32
C MET A 66 -3.46 26.05 -3.23
N HIS A 67 -4.30 25.06 -3.59
CA HIS A 67 -3.90 23.65 -3.61
C HIS A 67 -2.83 23.36 -4.69
N PRO A 68 -3.01 23.66 -5.98
CA PRO A 68 -1.96 23.47 -6.97
C PRO A 68 -0.65 24.22 -6.65
N ILE A 69 -0.73 25.43 -6.08
CA ILE A 69 0.46 26.17 -5.63
C ILE A 69 1.18 25.39 -4.51
N ALA A 70 0.45 24.91 -3.53
CA ALA A 70 1.03 24.14 -2.42
C ALA A 70 1.64 22.81 -2.90
N VAL A 71 0.99 22.10 -3.81
CA VAL A 71 1.54 20.89 -4.44
C VAL A 71 2.83 21.19 -5.19
N ALA A 72 2.86 22.29 -5.96
CA ALA A 72 4.05 22.75 -6.67
C ALA A 72 5.17 23.17 -5.71
N GLN A 73 4.83 23.82 -4.57
CA GLN A 73 5.78 24.17 -3.52
C GLN A 73 6.43 22.92 -2.91
N ILE A 74 5.64 21.91 -2.53
CA ILE A 74 6.15 20.63 -2.03
C ILE A 74 7.07 19.97 -3.06
N ALA A 75 6.65 19.94 -4.32
CA ALA A 75 7.44 19.39 -5.42
C ALA A 75 8.80 20.10 -5.61
N CYS A 76 8.83 21.41 -5.45
CA CYS A 76 10.04 22.22 -5.58
C CYS A 76 10.94 22.11 -4.34
N GLU A 77 10.39 22.35 -3.15
CA GLU A 77 11.14 22.51 -1.90
C GLU A 77 11.52 21.17 -1.28
N GLU A 78 10.55 20.24 -1.16
CA GLU A 78 10.76 19.00 -0.44
C GLU A 78 11.28 17.87 -1.32
N MET A 79 10.98 17.89 -2.63
CA MET A 79 11.46 16.88 -3.58
C MET A 79 12.51 17.39 -4.57
N GLY A 80 12.80 18.71 -4.60
CA GLY A 80 13.81 19.27 -5.50
C GLY A 80 13.48 19.12 -6.99
N LEU A 81 12.20 19.10 -7.36
CA LEU A 81 11.78 18.90 -8.75
C LEU A 81 11.90 20.19 -9.58
N GLY A 82 12.23 20.04 -10.88
CA GLY A 82 12.44 21.15 -11.79
C GLY A 82 11.15 21.70 -12.44
N SER A 83 11.33 22.71 -13.29
CA SER A 83 10.25 23.50 -13.91
C SER A 83 9.14 22.67 -14.57
N THR A 84 9.48 21.57 -15.26
CA THR A 84 8.49 20.71 -15.93
C THR A 84 7.53 20.09 -14.94
N SER A 85 8.05 19.59 -13.81
CA SER A 85 7.24 19.00 -12.74
C SER A 85 6.44 20.06 -11.98
N ILE A 86 7.03 21.24 -11.76
CA ILE A 86 6.34 22.37 -11.12
C ILE A 86 5.15 22.82 -11.97
N CYS A 87 5.34 22.94 -13.31
CA CYS A 87 4.25 23.27 -14.22
C CYS A 87 3.16 22.19 -14.20
N ALA A 88 3.54 20.89 -14.23
CA ALA A 88 2.58 19.81 -14.19
C ALA A 88 1.83 19.77 -12.83
N ALA A 89 2.50 20.11 -11.71
CA ALA A 89 1.88 20.23 -10.40
C ALA A 89 0.88 21.41 -10.33
N LEU A 90 1.18 22.54 -10.98
CA LEU A 90 0.25 23.67 -11.08
C LEU A 90 -0.98 23.34 -11.94
N LEU A 91 -0.84 22.44 -12.92
CA LEU A 91 -1.86 22.11 -13.92
C LEU A 91 -2.59 20.77 -13.64
N HIS A 92 -2.25 20.04 -12.57
CA HIS A 92 -2.64 18.64 -12.39
C HIS A 92 -4.16 18.41 -12.35
N ASP A 93 -4.91 19.34 -11.77
CA ASP A 93 -6.37 19.27 -11.66
C ASP A 93 -7.11 20.01 -12.79
N VAL A 94 -6.40 20.73 -13.66
CA VAL A 94 -7.05 21.56 -14.69
C VAL A 94 -7.87 20.72 -15.66
N VAL A 95 -7.34 19.58 -16.12
CA VAL A 95 -8.03 18.67 -17.05
C VAL A 95 -9.17 17.89 -16.37
N GLU A 96 -9.06 17.67 -15.06
CA GLU A 96 -10.07 16.93 -14.32
C GLU A 96 -11.26 17.81 -13.92
N ASP A 97 -10.97 19.03 -13.44
CA ASP A 97 -11.95 19.90 -12.81
C ASP A 97 -12.51 20.98 -13.75
N THR A 98 -12.04 21.05 -15.00
CA THR A 98 -12.46 22.09 -15.96
C THR A 98 -12.67 21.52 -17.37
N ASP A 99 -13.16 22.34 -18.30
CA ASP A 99 -13.41 21.94 -19.69
C ASP A 99 -12.14 21.83 -20.55
N TYR A 100 -10.95 22.13 -20.01
CA TYR A 100 -9.70 22.03 -20.77
C TYR A 100 -9.28 20.57 -20.96
N THR A 101 -8.76 20.28 -22.14
CA THR A 101 -8.30 18.94 -22.54
C THR A 101 -6.78 18.77 -22.42
N VAL A 102 -6.30 17.53 -22.45
CA VAL A 102 -4.86 17.26 -22.55
C VAL A 102 -4.22 17.86 -23.80
N GLU A 103 -4.98 17.93 -24.90
CA GLU A 103 -4.53 18.55 -26.15
C GLU A 103 -4.31 20.07 -25.98
N ASP A 104 -5.18 20.75 -25.23
CA ASP A 104 -5.00 22.16 -24.91
C ASP A 104 -3.71 22.38 -24.11
N ILE A 105 -3.47 21.55 -23.11
CA ILE A 105 -2.22 21.59 -22.33
C ILE A 105 -1.01 21.33 -23.24
N GLN A 106 -1.10 20.37 -24.16
CA GLN A 106 -0.01 20.08 -25.10
C GLN A 106 0.30 21.25 -26.02
N ASN A 107 -0.72 21.90 -26.56
CA ASN A 107 -0.56 23.05 -27.48
C ASN A 107 0.04 24.27 -26.76
N ILE A 108 -0.26 24.46 -25.47
CA ILE A 108 0.14 25.63 -24.68
C ILE A 108 1.51 25.43 -24.01
N PHE A 109 1.78 24.21 -23.46
CA PHE A 109 2.92 23.94 -22.60
C PHE A 109 3.88 22.89 -23.17
N GLY A 110 3.52 22.25 -24.28
CA GLY A 110 4.31 21.25 -24.98
C GLY A 110 4.04 19.80 -24.49
N PRO A 111 4.50 18.80 -25.27
CA PRO A 111 4.12 17.40 -25.09
C PRO A 111 4.58 16.81 -23.75
N LYS A 112 5.71 17.26 -23.21
CA LYS A 112 6.28 16.69 -21.97
C LYS A 112 5.48 17.05 -20.72
N ILE A 113 4.95 18.28 -20.63
CA ILE A 113 4.09 18.69 -19.52
C ILE A 113 2.72 18.02 -19.68
N ALA A 114 2.18 18.00 -20.90
CA ALA A 114 0.90 17.37 -21.20
C ALA A 114 0.90 15.87 -20.86
N GLN A 115 1.97 15.14 -21.17
CA GLN A 115 2.12 13.72 -20.83
C GLN A 115 2.05 13.47 -19.32
N ILE A 116 2.70 14.32 -18.52
CA ILE A 116 2.67 14.20 -17.05
C ILE A 116 1.26 14.52 -16.54
N VAL A 117 0.62 15.57 -17.03
CA VAL A 117 -0.75 15.96 -16.65
C VAL A 117 -1.74 14.85 -17.02
N ASP A 118 -1.67 14.28 -18.24
CA ASP A 118 -2.48 13.14 -18.67
C ASP A 118 -2.31 11.93 -17.72
N GLY A 119 -1.07 11.66 -17.33
CA GLY A 119 -0.79 10.62 -16.33
C GLY A 119 -1.46 10.88 -14.99
N LEU A 120 -1.43 12.13 -14.52
CA LEU A 120 -2.05 12.53 -13.24
C LEU A 120 -3.59 12.43 -13.30
N THR A 121 -4.20 12.87 -14.41
CA THR A 121 -5.65 12.85 -14.65
C THR A 121 -6.19 11.41 -14.74
N LYS A 122 -5.49 10.50 -15.43
CA LYS A 122 -5.88 9.09 -15.52
C LYS A 122 -5.94 8.40 -14.16
N ILE A 123 -5.19 8.88 -13.19
CA ILE A 123 -5.15 8.36 -11.82
C ILE A 123 -6.30 8.94 -10.98
N SER A 124 -6.73 10.16 -11.28
CA SER A 124 -7.71 10.91 -10.48
C SER A 124 -9.15 10.42 -10.65
N GLY A 125 -9.48 9.69 -11.74
CA GLY A 125 -10.82 9.12 -11.99
C GLY A 125 -11.29 8.14 -10.92
N GLY A 126 -11.20 8.57 -9.65
CA GLY A 126 -11.66 7.91 -8.44
C GLY A 126 -11.02 6.54 -8.21
N ILE A 127 -9.97 6.50 -7.40
CA ILE A 127 -9.41 5.21 -6.93
C ILE A 127 -10.49 4.37 -6.21
N PHE A 128 -11.67 4.93 -5.97
CA PHE A 128 -12.70 4.32 -5.15
C PHE A 128 -14.10 4.45 -5.76
N GLY A 129 -14.35 3.62 -6.75
CA GLY A 129 -15.72 3.22 -7.06
C GLY A 129 -16.31 2.32 -5.97
N ASP A 130 -17.59 2.07 -6.02
CA ASP A 130 -18.34 1.25 -5.03
C ASP A 130 -17.97 -0.25 -5.05
N HIS A 131 -16.98 -0.67 -5.85
CA HIS A 131 -16.55 -2.05 -6.02
C HIS A 131 -15.02 -2.20 -5.83
N ALA A 132 -14.59 -3.26 -5.15
CA ALA A 132 -13.18 -3.62 -4.93
C ALA A 132 -12.38 -3.74 -6.24
N SER A 133 -13.01 -4.12 -7.34
CA SER A 133 -12.40 -4.17 -8.67
C SER A 133 -11.96 -2.81 -9.20
N ALA A 134 -12.73 -1.74 -8.92
CA ALA A 134 -12.38 -0.38 -9.34
C ALA A 134 -11.14 0.18 -8.63
N GLN A 135 -10.93 -0.21 -7.37
CA GLN A 135 -9.71 0.17 -6.62
C GLN A 135 -8.45 -0.46 -7.21
N ALA A 136 -8.52 -1.75 -7.53
CA ALA A 136 -7.40 -2.47 -8.12
C ALA A 136 -7.07 -1.94 -9.52
N GLU A 137 -8.09 -1.62 -10.33
CA GLU A 137 -7.87 -1.02 -11.65
C GLU A 137 -7.20 0.35 -11.57
N ASN A 138 -7.59 1.17 -10.63
CA ASN A 138 -7.01 2.50 -10.47
C ASN A 138 -5.60 2.45 -9.88
N PHE A 139 -5.35 1.52 -8.96
CA PHE A 139 -3.99 1.25 -8.49
C PHE A 139 -3.11 0.67 -9.60
N LYS A 140 -3.66 -0.20 -10.44
CA LYS A 140 -3.00 -0.70 -11.66
C LYS A 140 -2.64 0.46 -12.61
N LYS A 141 -3.57 1.38 -12.85
CA LYS A 141 -3.32 2.59 -13.66
C LYS A 141 -2.21 3.46 -13.05
N LEU A 142 -2.23 3.68 -11.73
CA LEU A 142 -1.18 4.42 -11.00
C LEU A 142 0.20 3.82 -11.26
N LEU A 143 0.33 2.52 -11.13
CA LEU A 143 1.61 1.82 -11.30
C LEU A 143 2.06 1.79 -12.77
N LEU A 144 1.15 1.61 -13.72
CA LEU A 144 1.44 1.68 -15.15
C LEU A 144 1.97 3.08 -15.52
N THR A 145 1.28 4.13 -15.09
CA THR A 145 1.69 5.50 -15.38
C THR A 145 3.04 5.85 -14.75
N MET A 146 3.28 5.36 -13.52
CA MET A 146 4.58 5.48 -12.86
C MET A 146 5.70 4.83 -13.67
N SER A 147 5.42 3.73 -14.36
CA SER A 147 6.42 3.03 -15.17
C SER A 147 6.82 3.77 -16.44
N ASP A 148 6.01 4.72 -16.89
CA ASP A 148 6.27 5.54 -18.07
C ASP A 148 7.03 6.84 -17.71
N ASP A 149 6.63 7.49 -16.61
CA ASP A 149 7.32 8.65 -16.06
C ASP A 149 7.17 8.72 -14.53
N ILE A 150 8.26 8.51 -13.82
CA ILE A 150 8.28 8.52 -12.34
C ILE A 150 7.82 9.85 -11.74
N ARG A 151 7.92 10.96 -12.47
CA ARG A 151 7.49 12.28 -11.97
C ARG A 151 6.00 12.33 -11.70
N VAL A 152 5.20 11.51 -12.39
CA VAL A 152 3.75 11.41 -12.15
C VAL A 152 3.49 10.95 -10.72
N ILE A 153 4.15 9.89 -10.26
CA ILE A 153 3.95 9.41 -8.88
C ILE A 153 4.52 10.38 -7.84
N LEU A 154 5.64 11.04 -8.14
CA LEU A 154 6.21 12.04 -7.24
C LEU A 154 5.25 13.22 -7.03
N ILE A 155 4.66 13.76 -8.12
CA ILE A 155 3.65 14.83 -8.01
C ILE A 155 2.39 14.33 -7.30
N LYS A 156 1.96 13.08 -7.55
CA LYS A 156 0.79 12.51 -6.86
C LYS A 156 1.03 12.30 -5.36
N ILE A 157 2.27 12.02 -4.95
CA ILE A 157 2.66 12.00 -3.53
C ILE A 157 2.60 13.42 -2.94
N CYS A 158 3.04 14.46 -3.67
CA CYS A 158 2.92 15.87 -3.23
C CYS A 158 1.45 16.27 -3.05
N ASP A 159 0.59 15.92 -4.02
CA ASP A 159 -0.86 16.13 -3.94
C ASP A 159 -1.45 15.42 -2.70
N ARG A 160 -1.13 14.15 -2.52
CA ARG A 160 -1.57 13.37 -1.35
C ARG A 160 -1.09 13.99 -0.03
N LEU A 161 0.15 14.43 0.05
CA LEU A 161 0.70 15.08 1.26
C LEU A 161 -0.04 16.36 1.59
N HIS A 162 -0.29 17.24 0.60
CA HIS A 162 -1.06 18.45 0.83
C HIS A 162 -2.51 18.13 1.24
N ASN A 163 -3.14 17.15 0.62
CA ASN A 163 -4.48 16.69 0.99
C ASN A 163 -4.52 16.14 2.42
N MET A 164 -3.47 15.44 2.88
CA MET A 164 -3.36 14.99 4.26
C MET A 164 -3.15 16.14 5.26
N ARG A 165 -2.34 17.15 4.91
CA ARG A 165 -2.13 18.37 5.73
C ARG A 165 -3.43 19.17 5.93
N THR A 166 -4.34 19.12 4.96
CA THR A 166 -5.64 19.84 4.98
C THR A 166 -6.84 18.94 5.28
N LEU A 167 -6.62 17.69 5.68
CA LEU A 167 -7.65 16.66 5.80
C LEU A 167 -8.71 16.96 6.86
N ALA A 168 -8.39 17.77 7.88
CA ALA A 168 -9.29 18.14 8.96
C ALA A 168 -10.58 18.83 8.48
N SER A 169 -10.55 19.50 7.31
CA SER A 169 -11.73 20.14 6.70
C SER A 169 -12.70 19.17 6.05
N GLN A 170 -12.34 17.90 5.87
CA GLN A 170 -13.17 16.90 5.23
C GLN A 170 -14.10 16.21 6.26
N PRO A 171 -15.26 15.69 5.83
CA PRO A 171 -16.11 14.84 6.67
C PRO A 171 -15.38 13.58 7.16
N ALA A 172 -15.73 13.11 8.38
CA ALA A 172 -15.05 12.00 9.04
C ALA A 172 -14.90 10.71 8.16
N ASN A 173 -15.97 10.34 7.43
CA ASN A 173 -15.95 9.20 6.52
C ASN A 173 -14.92 9.33 5.40
N LYS A 174 -14.71 10.56 4.88
CA LYS A 174 -13.66 10.83 3.91
C LYS A 174 -12.28 10.85 4.55
N GLN A 175 -12.17 11.35 5.80
CA GLN A 175 -10.90 11.35 6.54
C GLN A 175 -10.38 9.92 6.71
N TYR A 176 -11.20 8.98 7.19
CA TYR A 176 -10.79 7.57 7.36
C TYR A 176 -10.37 6.92 6.04
N LYS A 177 -11.14 7.14 4.97
CA LYS A 177 -10.82 6.63 3.65
C LYS A 177 -9.46 7.13 3.17
N ILE A 178 -9.25 8.46 3.17
CA ILE A 178 -8.03 9.08 2.65
C ILE A 178 -6.83 8.72 3.52
N ALA A 179 -6.99 8.66 4.85
CA ALA A 179 -5.95 8.24 5.78
C ALA A 179 -5.54 6.78 5.55
N GLY A 180 -6.51 5.87 5.40
CA GLY A 180 -6.24 4.45 5.11
C GLY A 180 -5.52 4.24 3.78
N GLU A 181 -5.98 4.89 2.70
CA GLU A 181 -5.29 4.87 1.42
C GLU A 181 -3.85 5.38 1.54
N THR A 182 -3.67 6.47 2.27
CA THR A 182 -2.36 7.08 2.46
C THR A 182 -1.42 6.14 3.19
N LEU A 183 -1.87 5.53 4.28
CA LEU A 183 -1.07 4.62 5.09
C LEU A 183 -0.72 3.33 4.35
N TYR A 184 -1.66 2.77 3.58
CA TYR A 184 -1.49 1.44 2.97
C TYR A 184 -1.03 1.46 1.51
N ILE A 185 -1.03 2.62 0.84
CA ILE A 185 -0.61 2.75 -0.57
C ILE A 185 0.50 3.79 -0.72
N TYR A 186 0.24 5.04 -0.36
CA TYR A 186 1.16 6.14 -0.65
C TYR A 186 2.41 6.16 0.24
N ALA A 187 2.27 5.90 1.53
CA ALA A 187 3.42 5.85 2.44
C ALA A 187 4.40 4.72 2.10
N PRO A 188 3.96 3.48 1.75
CA PRO A 188 4.84 2.43 1.23
C PRO A 188 5.54 2.79 -0.08
N ILE A 189 4.84 3.42 -1.02
CA ILE A 189 5.46 3.90 -2.28
C ILE A 189 6.52 4.96 -1.96
N ALA A 190 6.21 5.94 -1.11
CA ALA A 190 7.16 6.95 -0.67
C ALA A 190 8.38 6.33 0.02
N ASN A 191 8.19 5.28 0.84
CA ASN A 191 9.27 4.50 1.45
C ASN A 191 10.15 3.82 0.39
N ARG A 192 9.55 3.20 -0.63
CA ARG A 192 10.28 2.53 -1.71
C ARG A 192 11.07 3.51 -2.57
N LEU A 193 10.55 4.72 -2.76
CA LEU A 193 11.23 5.82 -3.44
C LEU A 193 12.24 6.55 -2.56
N GLY A 194 12.46 6.11 -1.31
CA GLY A 194 13.42 6.71 -0.39
C GLY A 194 12.99 8.07 0.19
N LEU A 195 11.75 8.52 -0.05
CA LEU A 195 11.20 9.80 0.42
C LEU A 195 10.87 9.74 1.92
N ASN A 196 11.88 9.51 2.77
CA ASN A 196 11.66 9.17 4.19
C ASN A 196 10.99 10.27 5.00
N LYS A 197 11.26 11.54 4.72
CA LYS A 197 10.61 12.69 5.37
C LYS A 197 9.10 12.68 5.07
N ILE A 198 8.76 12.62 3.80
CA ILE A 198 7.36 12.61 3.33
C ILE A 198 6.63 11.34 3.79
N LYS A 199 7.27 10.18 3.67
CA LYS A 199 6.75 8.91 4.19
C LYS A 199 6.39 9.00 5.66
N THR A 200 7.29 9.55 6.50
CA THR A 200 7.07 9.69 7.95
C THR A 200 5.90 10.63 8.24
N GLU A 201 5.81 11.76 7.55
CA GLU A 201 4.71 12.70 7.70
C GLU A 201 3.36 12.11 7.24
N LEU A 202 3.34 11.38 6.11
CA LEU A 202 2.14 10.67 5.66
C LEU A 202 1.66 9.62 6.67
N GLU A 203 2.59 8.86 7.28
CA GLU A 203 2.27 7.89 8.33
C GLU A 203 1.72 8.56 9.59
N ASP A 204 2.36 9.62 10.07
CA ASP A 204 1.94 10.33 11.28
C ASP A 204 0.59 11.03 11.11
N LEU A 205 0.36 11.67 9.95
CA LEU A 205 -0.93 12.26 9.63
C LEU A 205 -2.03 11.20 9.50
N SER A 206 -1.74 10.06 8.86
CA SER A 206 -2.69 8.96 8.77
C SER A 206 -3.02 8.40 10.15
N PHE A 207 -2.02 8.21 11.00
CA PHE A 207 -2.18 7.74 12.36
C PHE A 207 -3.04 8.70 13.20
N LYS A 208 -2.83 10.01 13.05
CA LYS A 208 -3.64 11.04 13.72
C LYS A 208 -5.15 10.92 13.40
N PHE A 209 -5.50 10.60 12.15
CA PHE A 209 -6.90 10.49 11.74
C PHE A 209 -7.49 9.09 11.96
N GLU A 210 -6.67 8.04 11.90
CA GLU A 210 -7.14 6.67 12.13
C GLU A 210 -7.23 6.29 13.61
N TYR A 211 -6.30 6.78 14.44
CA TYR A 211 -6.17 6.46 15.87
C TYR A 211 -5.94 7.73 16.70
N PRO A 212 -6.90 8.66 16.73
CA PRO A 212 -6.70 9.99 17.31
C PRO A 212 -6.35 9.95 18.81
N GLU A 213 -6.96 9.06 19.59
CA GLU A 213 -6.72 8.94 21.03
C GLU A 213 -5.29 8.45 21.32
N GLU A 214 -4.84 7.43 20.58
CA GLU A 214 -3.49 6.88 20.70
C GLU A 214 -2.43 7.91 20.25
N TYR A 215 -2.71 8.61 19.16
CA TYR A 215 -1.85 9.68 18.68
C TYR A 215 -1.67 10.77 19.74
N GLU A 216 -2.76 11.27 20.30
CA GLU A 216 -2.71 12.30 21.36
C GLU A 216 -1.99 11.81 22.63
N ARG A 217 -2.22 10.55 23.02
CA ARG A 217 -1.56 9.93 24.18
C ARG A 217 -0.03 9.91 23.99
N ILE A 218 0.43 9.49 22.82
CA ILE A 218 1.86 9.44 22.49
C ILE A 218 2.43 10.87 22.41
N MET A 219 1.72 11.81 21.77
CA MET A 219 2.16 13.21 21.68
C MET A 219 2.31 13.87 23.04
N LYS A 220 1.37 13.65 23.96
CA LYS A 220 1.47 14.15 25.34
C LYS A 220 2.70 13.59 26.06
N LYS A 221 2.98 12.29 25.94
CA LYS A 221 4.17 11.67 26.53
C LYS A 221 5.47 12.22 25.93
N LEU A 222 5.51 12.40 24.61
CA LEU A 222 6.64 13.03 23.93
C LEU A 222 6.87 14.48 24.42
N ALA A 223 5.82 15.26 24.59
CA ALA A 223 5.95 16.63 25.08
C ALA A 223 6.48 16.70 26.54
N VAL A 224 5.94 15.87 27.43
CA VAL A 224 6.38 15.82 28.83
C VAL A 224 7.86 15.46 28.98
N THR A 225 8.36 14.55 28.14
CA THR A 225 9.75 14.06 28.19
C THR A 225 10.74 14.87 27.35
N GLU A 226 10.33 15.97 26.73
CA GLU A 226 11.16 16.74 25.78
C GLU A 226 12.40 17.34 26.44
N SER A 227 12.24 18.02 27.61
CA SER A 227 13.37 18.65 28.34
C SER A 227 14.41 17.64 28.79
N ASP A 228 13.97 16.45 29.23
CA ASP A 228 14.86 15.38 29.66
C ASP A 228 15.61 14.75 28.48
N ARG A 229 14.93 14.57 27.36
CA ARG A 229 15.58 14.12 26.11
C ARG A 229 16.62 15.10 25.61
N GLN A 230 16.35 16.42 25.70
CA GLN A 230 17.31 17.47 25.32
C GLN A 230 18.56 17.42 26.20
N LYS A 231 18.41 17.30 27.53
CA LYS A 231 19.54 17.13 28.43
C LYS A 231 20.37 15.89 28.14
N VAL A 232 19.68 14.74 27.85
CA VAL A 232 20.37 13.50 27.49
C VAL A 232 21.15 13.68 26.19
N PHE A 233 20.57 14.36 25.20
CA PHE A 233 21.22 14.67 23.92
C PHE A 233 22.46 15.53 24.12
N ASP A 234 22.36 16.63 24.88
CA ASP A 234 23.46 17.56 25.11
C ASP A 234 24.61 16.89 25.87
N ASP A 235 24.30 16.18 26.97
CA ASP A 235 25.28 15.43 27.77
C ASP A 235 25.99 14.33 26.93
N PHE A 236 25.26 13.67 26.03
CA PHE A 236 25.79 12.59 25.19
C PHE A 236 26.64 13.16 24.05
N THR A 237 26.23 14.27 23.44
CA THR A 237 26.91 14.78 22.24
C THR A 237 28.12 15.66 22.55
N ALA A 238 28.25 16.22 23.75
CA ALA A 238 29.37 17.10 24.13
C ALA A 238 30.75 16.43 23.94
N PRO A 239 31.03 15.23 24.49
CA PRO A 239 32.32 14.55 24.25
C PRO A 239 32.54 14.14 22.79
N ILE A 240 31.46 13.87 22.04
CA ILE A 240 31.53 13.54 20.61
C ILE A 240 31.99 14.77 19.83
N ARG A 241 31.43 15.95 20.11
CA ARG A 241 31.83 17.21 19.47
C ARG A 241 33.32 17.48 19.71
N GLU A 242 33.78 17.38 20.96
CA GLU A 242 35.17 17.59 21.30
C GLU A 242 36.12 16.64 20.53
N SER A 243 35.71 15.37 20.37
CA SER A 243 36.51 14.38 19.61
C SER A 243 36.56 14.70 18.14
N LEU A 244 35.41 15.01 17.52
CA LEU A 244 35.33 15.31 16.09
C LEU A 244 36.03 16.63 15.74
N ASP A 245 35.95 17.63 16.60
CA ASP A 245 36.67 18.90 16.45
C ASP A 245 38.20 18.69 16.47
N LYS A 246 38.72 17.84 17.38
CA LYS A 246 40.14 17.44 17.40
C LYS A 246 40.57 16.71 16.13
N MET A 247 39.68 15.95 15.52
CA MET A 247 40.00 15.25 14.25
C MET A 247 39.87 16.16 13.02
N GLY A 248 39.34 17.39 13.20
CA GLY A 248 39.19 18.37 12.13
C GLY A 248 38.07 18.04 11.14
N PHE A 249 37.02 17.32 11.57
CA PHE A 249 35.82 17.12 10.77
C PHE A 249 34.95 18.35 10.71
N GLN A 250 34.32 18.60 9.57
CA GLN A 250 33.19 19.49 9.44
C GLN A 250 31.91 18.66 9.55
N TYR A 251 31.05 18.97 10.51
CA TYR A 251 29.89 18.13 10.81
C TYR A 251 28.73 18.93 11.44
N HIS A 252 27.56 18.31 11.39
CA HIS A 252 26.37 18.72 12.13
C HIS A 252 25.84 17.54 12.93
N ILE A 253 25.48 17.77 14.21
CA ILE A 253 24.84 16.77 15.04
C ILE A 253 23.39 17.20 15.26
N LYS A 254 22.44 16.32 14.90
CA LYS A 254 21.00 16.54 15.05
C LYS A 254 20.40 15.46 15.96
N ALA A 255 19.48 15.86 16.83
CA ALA A 255 18.59 14.92 17.51
C ALA A 255 17.54 14.43 16.53
N ARG A 256 17.24 13.14 16.58
CA ARG A 256 16.12 12.53 15.87
C ARG A 256 15.19 11.87 16.86
N VAL A 257 14.00 12.41 17.01
CA VAL A 257 12.93 11.76 17.78
C VAL A 257 12.15 10.84 16.86
N LYS A 258 11.89 9.64 17.34
CA LYS A 258 11.08 8.65 16.60
C LYS A 258 9.66 9.16 16.43
N SER A 259 9.09 8.98 15.23
CA SER A 259 7.75 9.47 14.92
C SER A 259 6.66 8.77 15.73
N PRO A 260 5.55 9.45 16.05
CA PRO A 260 4.43 8.89 16.81
C PRO A 260 3.92 7.57 16.25
N TYR A 261 3.74 7.46 14.93
CA TYR A 261 3.34 6.21 14.28
C TYR A 261 4.36 5.09 14.48
N SER A 262 5.66 5.39 14.33
CA SER A 262 6.73 4.40 14.53
C SER A 262 6.83 3.93 15.98
N ILE A 263 6.54 4.80 16.95
CA ILE A 263 6.46 4.46 18.38
C ILE A 263 5.27 3.51 18.60
N TRP A 264 4.09 3.88 18.11
CA TRP A 264 2.89 3.08 18.22
C TRP A 264 3.05 1.69 17.60
N CYS A 265 3.56 1.59 16.38
CA CYS A 265 3.87 0.32 15.73
C CYS A 265 4.81 -0.55 16.57
N LYS A 266 5.82 0.07 17.22
CA LYS A 266 6.75 -0.67 18.07
C LYS A 266 6.09 -1.18 19.35
N MET A 267 5.22 -0.38 19.96
CA MET A 267 4.41 -0.79 21.10
C MET A 267 3.53 -2.00 20.75
N GLN A 268 2.84 -1.95 19.60
CA GLN A 268 1.95 -3.00 19.14
C GLN A 268 2.72 -4.30 18.78
N ASN A 269 3.79 -4.18 17.98
CA ASN A 269 4.51 -5.35 17.45
C ASN A 269 5.37 -6.06 18.49
N LYS A 270 5.82 -5.35 19.54
CA LYS A 270 6.69 -5.90 20.59
C LYS A 270 5.98 -6.08 21.93
N HIS A 271 4.70 -5.66 21.99
CA HIS A 271 3.91 -5.68 23.24
C HIS A 271 4.60 -4.97 24.41
N VAL A 272 5.21 -3.79 24.11
CA VAL A 272 5.95 -2.99 25.11
C VAL A 272 5.24 -1.66 25.36
N THR A 273 5.45 -1.10 26.54
CA THR A 273 4.96 0.25 26.89
C THR A 273 5.83 1.34 26.25
N PHE A 274 5.35 2.58 26.28
CA PHE A 274 6.12 3.72 25.77
C PHE A 274 7.46 3.88 26.51
N GLU A 275 7.48 3.65 27.81
CA GLU A 275 8.63 3.79 28.70
C GLU A 275 9.72 2.72 28.44
N GLU A 276 9.34 1.58 27.91
CA GLU A 276 10.26 0.49 27.55
C GLU A 276 10.92 0.68 26.17
N ILE A 277 10.51 1.71 25.43
CA ILE A 277 11.14 2.03 24.15
C ILE A 277 12.40 2.87 24.38
N TYR A 278 13.55 2.24 24.34
CA TYR A 278 14.87 2.87 24.56
C TYR A 278 15.37 3.71 23.37
N ASP A 279 14.87 3.54 22.15
CA ASP A 279 15.31 4.22 20.92
C ASP A 279 14.34 5.32 20.45
N ILE A 280 13.69 6.00 21.41
CA ILE A 280 12.88 7.20 21.12
C ILE A 280 13.77 8.34 20.64
N LEU A 281 14.96 8.47 21.24
CA LEU A 281 15.97 9.45 20.86
C LEU A 281 17.09 8.73 20.10
N ALA A 282 17.40 9.21 18.91
CA ALA A 282 18.60 8.87 18.16
C ALA A 282 19.45 10.13 17.90
N VAL A 283 20.75 9.94 17.76
CA VAL A 283 21.70 10.99 17.43
C VAL A 283 22.17 10.79 15.99
N ARG A 284 22.09 11.84 15.19
CA ARG A 284 22.50 11.81 13.80
C ARG A 284 23.73 12.70 13.64
N ILE A 285 24.83 12.13 13.18
CA ILE A 285 26.07 12.83 12.85
C ILE A 285 26.17 12.91 11.34
N ILE A 286 26.09 14.13 10.81
CA ILE A 286 26.19 14.42 9.37
C ILE A 286 27.53 15.13 9.18
N PHE A 287 28.44 14.54 8.44
CA PHE A 287 29.75 15.12 8.17
C PHE A 287 29.92 15.47 6.69
N ILE A 288 30.79 16.46 6.42
CA ILE A 288 31.20 16.84 5.07
C ILE A 288 32.52 16.14 4.81
N PRO A 289 32.60 15.18 3.87
CA PRO A 289 33.85 14.44 3.62
C PRO A 289 34.91 15.36 3.04
N LYS A 290 36.18 15.16 3.45
CA LYS A 290 37.32 15.90 2.90
C LYS A 290 37.55 15.56 1.42
N ASP A 291 37.45 14.27 1.07
CA ASP A 291 37.37 13.77 -0.30
C ASP A 291 36.16 12.83 -0.40
N ARG A 292 35.38 12.98 -1.45
CA ARG A 292 34.24 12.08 -1.75
C ARG A 292 34.65 10.61 -1.88
N LYS A 293 35.88 10.32 -2.26
CA LYS A 293 36.39 8.96 -2.38
C LYS A 293 36.62 8.29 -1.03
N ASP A 294 36.89 9.09 0.01
CA ASP A 294 37.14 8.61 1.38
C ASP A 294 35.89 8.62 2.26
N GLU A 295 34.73 8.98 1.71
CA GLU A 295 33.46 9.13 2.43
C GLU A 295 33.14 7.91 3.31
N ILE A 296 33.37 6.70 2.80
CA ILE A 296 33.14 5.44 3.54
C ILE A 296 34.13 5.31 4.69
N ASN A 297 35.42 5.53 4.41
CA ASN A 297 36.49 5.44 5.42
C ASN A 297 36.23 6.45 6.56
N GLU A 298 35.83 7.65 6.24
CA GLU A 298 35.52 8.70 7.23
C GLU A 298 34.34 8.33 8.11
N CYS A 299 33.28 7.65 7.59
CA CYS A 299 32.22 7.08 8.42
C CYS A 299 32.77 6.16 9.50
N PHE A 300 33.67 5.24 9.13
CA PHE A 300 34.27 4.30 10.08
C PHE A 300 35.27 4.96 11.02
N GLN A 301 36.01 5.99 10.60
CA GLN A 301 36.89 6.77 11.46
C GLN A 301 36.07 7.46 12.58
N ILE A 302 34.92 8.07 12.24
CA ILE A 302 34.01 8.64 13.21
C ILE A 302 33.50 7.55 14.16
N TYR A 303 33.08 6.39 13.65
CA TYR A 303 32.63 5.27 14.49
C TYR A 303 33.72 4.80 15.48
N VAL A 304 34.96 4.67 15.05
CA VAL A 304 36.09 4.31 15.92
C VAL A 304 36.29 5.35 17.02
N ALA A 305 36.22 6.64 16.68
CA ALA A 305 36.30 7.73 17.67
C ALA A 305 35.18 7.66 18.71
N LEU A 306 33.95 7.34 18.28
CA LEU A 306 32.82 7.17 19.20
C LEU A 306 33.02 5.98 20.15
N ASN A 307 33.62 4.86 19.68
CA ASN A 307 33.93 3.70 20.52
C ASN A 307 35.00 3.93 21.57
N GLN A 308 35.86 4.94 21.39
CA GLN A 308 36.81 5.39 22.40
C GLN A 308 36.10 6.14 23.56
N ILE A 309 34.96 6.76 23.29
CA ILE A 309 34.19 7.54 24.26
C ILE A 309 33.13 6.67 24.95
N TYR A 310 32.42 5.82 24.17
CA TYR A 310 31.26 5.04 24.60
C TYR A 310 31.39 3.57 24.18
N LYS A 311 30.87 2.66 25.01
CA LYS A 311 30.80 1.23 24.64
C LYS A 311 29.68 1.00 23.64
N SER A 312 29.99 0.36 22.52
CA SER A 312 28.99 -0.06 21.53
C SER A 312 28.39 -1.41 21.90
N HIS A 313 27.13 -1.60 21.50
CA HIS A 313 26.46 -2.90 21.54
C HIS A 313 26.91 -3.73 20.34
N PRO A 314 27.57 -4.89 20.52
CA PRO A 314 28.21 -5.63 19.43
C PRO A 314 27.22 -6.08 18.35
N ASP A 315 26.03 -6.56 18.73
CA ASP A 315 25.03 -7.11 17.80
C ASP A 315 24.16 -6.03 17.12
N ARG A 316 24.42 -4.74 17.38
CA ARG A 316 23.61 -3.63 16.87
C ARG A 316 24.37 -2.64 15.98
N LEU A 317 25.50 -3.07 15.43
CA LEU A 317 26.15 -2.36 14.34
C LEU A 317 25.42 -2.71 13.03
N ARG A 318 24.98 -1.69 12.28
CA ARG A 318 24.32 -1.85 10.98
C ARG A 318 25.11 -1.08 9.93
N ASP A 319 25.76 -1.79 9.06
CA ASP A 319 26.54 -1.22 7.96
C ASP A 319 25.67 -1.08 6.69
N TRP A 320 24.95 0.02 6.61
CA TRP A 320 24.23 0.42 5.41
C TRP A 320 25.08 1.34 4.49
N VAL A 321 26.36 1.55 4.81
CA VAL A 321 27.29 2.32 3.98
C VAL A 321 27.85 1.43 2.87
N ASN A 322 28.38 0.25 3.23
CA ASN A 322 28.87 -0.75 2.27
C ASN A 322 27.73 -1.53 1.61
N HIS A 323 26.60 -1.68 2.29
CA HIS A 323 25.42 -2.42 1.82
C HIS A 323 24.17 -1.55 1.86
N PRO A 324 24.01 -0.60 0.91
CA PRO A 324 22.86 0.28 0.87
C PRO A 324 21.54 -0.49 0.84
N LYS A 325 20.49 0.09 1.42
CA LYS A 325 19.15 -0.48 1.28
C LYS A 325 18.65 -0.30 -0.16
N ALA A 326 17.67 -1.10 -0.57
CA ALA A 326 17.07 -1.03 -1.90
C ALA A 326 16.45 0.33 -2.28
N ASN A 327 16.18 1.18 -1.29
CA ASN A 327 15.73 2.57 -1.51
C ASN A 327 16.88 3.59 -1.51
N GLY A 328 18.13 3.15 -1.66
CA GLY A 328 19.31 4.00 -1.70
C GLY A 328 19.77 4.53 -0.33
N TYR A 329 19.14 4.13 0.77
CA TYR A 329 19.53 4.61 2.11
C TYR A 329 20.90 4.12 2.51
N GLN A 330 21.77 5.07 2.89
CA GLN A 330 23.15 4.83 3.36
C GLN A 330 23.35 5.49 4.74
N ALA A 331 23.84 4.77 5.70
CA ALA A 331 24.32 5.25 7.00
C ALA A 331 24.99 4.13 7.78
N LEU A 332 25.92 4.45 8.65
CA LEU A 332 26.44 3.52 9.66
C LEU A 332 25.66 3.72 10.96
N HIS A 333 24.94 2.69 11.41
CA HIS A 333 24.17 2.75 12.67
C HIS A 333 24.93 1.99 13.76
N ALA A 334 25.13 2.67 14.87
CA ALA A 334 25.71 2.07 16.08
C ALA A 334 24.77 2.35 17.27
N THR A 335 24.71 1.42 18.21
CA THR A 335 24.00 1.63 19.50
C THR A 335 25.06 1.75 20.58
N LEU A 336 25.11 2.92 21.24
CA LEU A 336 26.16 3.27 22.20
C LEU A 336 25.54 3.44 23.60
N MET A 337 26.29 3.05 24.65
CA MET A 337 25.89 3.19 26.03
C MET A 337 26.25 4.59 26.55
N SER A 338 25.27 5.39 26.92
CA SER A 338 25.51 6.68 27.56
C SER A 338 26.07 6.52 28.98
N LYS A 339 26.67 7.57 29.52
CA LYS A 339 27.16 7.58 30.91
C LYS A 339 26.06 7.33 31.96
N LYS A 340 24.80 7.53 31.61
CA LYS A 340 23.62 7.28 32.45
C LYS A 340 23.04 5.86 32.28
N GLY A 341 23.72 4.97 31.57
CA GLY A 341 23.28 3.59 31.36
C GLY A 341 22.14 3.43 30.34
N GLN A 342 21.91 4.43 29.50
CA GLN A 342 20.89 4.37 28.46
C GLN A 342 21.53 4.04 27.10
N TRP A 343 20.92 3.14 26.33
CA TRP A 343 21.31 2.86 24.96
C TRP A 343 20.78 3.97 24.02
N ILE A 344 21.69 4.56 23.25
CA ILE A 344 21.37 5.61 22.27
C ILE A 344 21.82 5.12 20.89
N GLU A 345 20.92 5.19 19.91
CA GLU A 345 21.23 4.90 18.51
C GLU A 345 21.95 6.13 17.92
N VAL A 346 23.10 5.89 17.28
CA VAL A 346 23.86 6.90 16.56
C VAL A 346 23.88 6.51 15.09
N GLN A 347 23.50 7.46 14.23
CA GLN A 347 23.50 7.33 12.78
C GLN A 347 24.60 8.23 12.21
N ILE A 348 25.64 7.65 11.59
CA ILE A 348 26.76 8.36 10.98
C ILE A 348 26.56 8.32 9.47
N ARG A 349 26.58 9.48 8.83
CA ARG A 349 26.44 9.62 7.39
C ARG A 349 27.01 10.92 6.88
N SER A 350 27.41 10.96 5.60
CA SER A 350 27.84 12.19 4.96
C SER A 350 26.64 13.10 4.61
N ASP A 351 26.94 14.33 4.19
CA ASP A 351 25.95 15.27 3.67
C ASP A 351 25.18 14.70 2.47
N ARG A 352 25.86 14.04 1.51
CA ARG A 352 25.25 13.33 0.38
C ARG A 352 24.33 12.20 0.84
N MET A 353 24.81 11.38 1.76
CA MET A 353 23.99 10.28 2.31
C MET A 353 22.78 10.81 3.06
N ASP A 354 22.90 11.98 3.72
CA ASP A 354 21.77 12.65 4.39
C ASP A 354 20.73 13.14 3.37
N ASP A 355 21.17 13.78 2.30
CA ASP A 355 20.27 14.22 1.21
C ASP A 355 19.53 13.02 0.60
N ILE A 356 20.23 11.94 0.28
CA ILE A 356 19.62 10.71 -0.25
C ILE A 356 18.64 10.09 0.76
N ALA A 357 19.00 10.07 2.04
CA ALA A 357 18.14 9.50 3.08
C ALA A 357 16.86 10.33 3.32
N GLU A 358 16.88 11.64 3.09
CA GLU A 358 15.72 12.52 3.31
C GLU A 358 14.86 12.70 2.03
N GLN A 359 15.51 12.84 0.86
CA GLN A 359 14.87 13.14 -0.43
C GLN A 359 14.78 11.93 -1.38
N GLY A 360 15.39 10.80 -1.02
CA GLY A 360 15.37 9.57 -1.81
C GLY A 360 15.94 9.75 -3.21
N PHE A 361 15.31 9.08 -4.20
CA PHE A 361 15.71 9.17 -5.59
C PHE A 361 15.67 10.58 -6.18
N ALA A 362 14.92 11.52 -5.58
CA ALA A 362 14.93 12.91 -6.01
C ALA A 362 16.29 13.60 -5.77
N ALA A 363 17.03 13.20 -4.72
CA ALA A 363 18.37 13.70 -4.44
C ALA A 363 19.39 13.27 -5.53
N HIS A 364 19.22 12.09 -6.15
CA HIS A 364 20.12 11.61 -7.20
C HIS A 364 20.15 12.53 -8.42
N TRP A 365 19.03 13.18 -8.78
CA TRP A 365 19.03 14.16 -9.87
C TRP A 365 19.90 15.40 -9.57
N LYS A 366 20.11 15.70 -8.29
CA LYS A 366 20.97 16.81 -7.84
C LYS A 366 22.46 16.50 -8.03
N TYR A 367 22.83 15.21 -7.89
CA TYR A 367 24.25 14.78 -7.96
C TYR A 367 24.61 14.11 -9.28
N LYS A 368 23.74 14.11 -10.29
CA LYS A 368 23.94 13.40 -11.56
C LYS A 368 24.96 14.13 -12.45
N GLU A 369 26.22 13.75 -12.35
CA GLU A 369 27.25 14.03 -13.34
C GLU A 369 27.36 12.84 -14.32
N GLY A 370 26.54 12.86 -15.38
CA GLY A 370 26.84 12.15 -16.63
C GLY A 370 26.92 10.62 -16.66
N GLY A 371 26.09 9.88 -15.93
CA GLY A 371 26.03 8.41 -16.06
C GLY A 371 24.84 7.78 -15.31
N SER A 372 24.45 6.50 -15.66
CA SER A 372 23.52 5.71 -14.87
C SER A 372 24.24 5.20 -13.61
N THR A 373 23.67 5.45 -12.43
CA THR A 373 24.20 4.92 -11.16
C THR A 373 23.64 3.53 -10.86
N ASP A 374 24.31 2.74 -9.97
CA ASP A 374 23.77 1.45 -9.52
C ASP A 374 22.38 1.57 -8.90
N GLU A 375 22.05 2.72 -8.35
CA GLU A 375 20.75 3.04 -7.74
C GLU A 375 19.67 3.30 -8.78
N ASP A 376 19.99 3.90 -9.94
CA ASP A 376 19.08 3.97 -11.11
C ASP A 376 18.76 2.53 -11.58
N MET A 377 19.70 1.58 -11.47
CA MET A 377 19.45 0.18 -11.82
C MET A 377 18.50 -0.50 -10.85
N GLU A 378 18.57 -0.24 -9.54
CA GLU A 378 17.65 -0.82 -8.55
C GLU A 378 16.22 -0.29 -8.71
N LEU A 379 16.07 1.01 -8.96
CA LEU A 379 14.76 1.60 -9.28
C LEU A 379 14.18 1.00 -10.56
N ASN A 380 14.99 0.90 -11.61
CA ASN A 380 14.56 0.32 -12.88
C ASN A 380 14.23 -1.17 -12.76
N LYS A 381 14.96 -1.94 -11.94
CA LYS A 381 14.63 -3.34 -11.63
C LYS A 381 13.28 -3.42 -10.90
N TRP A 382 13.05 -2.54 -9.93
CA TRP A 382 11.75 -2.52 -9.22
C TRP A 382 10.60 -2.14 -10.14
N ILE A 383 10.76 -1.11 -10.98
CA ILE A 383 9.77 -0.73 -12.00
C ILE A 383 9.54 -1.90 -12.97
N GLY A 384 10.60 -2.61 -13.38
CA GLY A 384 10.51 -3.82 -14.20
C GLY A 384 9.70 -4.93 -13.52
N THR A 385 9.91 -5.17 -12.23
CA THR A 385 9.12 -6.13 -11.45
C THR A 385 7.64 -5.73 -11.36
N ILE A 386 7.36 -4.43 -11.18
CA ILE A 386 5.99 -3.93 -11.22
C ILE A 386 5.36 -4.15 -12.60
N LYS A 387 6.08 -3.88 -13.70
CA LYS A 387 5.61 -4.17 -15.06
C LYS A 387 5.30 -5.65 -15.25
N GLU A 388 6.18 -6.55 -14.84
CA GLU A 388 5.94 -8.00 -14.90
C GLU A 388 4.67 -8.42 -14.15
N ILE A 389 4.38 -7.81 -12.99
CA ILE A 389 3.15 -8.06 -12.23
C ILE A 389 1.92 -7.51 -12.96
N LEU A 390 2.07 -6.35 -13.62
CA LEU A 390 0.97 -5.69 -14.34
C LEU A 390 0.61 -6.37 -15.65
N ASP A 391 1.59 -6.97 -16.33
CA ASP A 391 1.42 -7.68 -17.60
C ASP A 391 0.80 -9.08 -17.42
N ASP A 392 0.81 -9.60 -16.19
CA ASP A 392 0.19 -10.90 -15.89
C ASP A 392 -1.35 -10.73 -15.76
N PRO A 393 -2.17 -11.37 -16.60
CA PRO A 393 -3.62 -11.29 -16.52
C PRO A 393 -4.11 -11.98 -15.25
N GLN A 394 -4.30 -11.24 -14.18
CA GLN A 394 -4.79 -11.76 -12.91
C GLN A 394 -6.32 -11.83 -12.90
N PRO A 395 -6.92 -12.94 -12.46
CA PRO A 395 -8.37 -13.10 -12.43
C PRO A 395 -9.05 -12.33 -11.29
N ASP A 396 -8.30 -11.97 -10.21
CA ASP A 396 -8.86 -11.27 -9.04
C ASP A 396 -8.07 -9.99 -8.71
N ALA A 397 -8.83 -8.90 -8.60
CA ALA A 397 -8.34 -7.58 -8.23
C ALA A 397 -7.73 -7.54 -6.81
N MET A 398 -8.21 -8.40 -5.90
CA MET A 398 -7.70 -8.48 -4.53
C MET A 398 -6.35 -9.18 -4.46
N ASP A 399 -6.16 -10.27 -5.21
CA ASP A 399 -4.85 -10.97 -5.31
C ASP A 399 -3.77 -10.05 -5.87
N PHE A 400 -4.13 -9.19 -6.83
CA PHE A 400 -3.24 -8.18 -7.39
C PHE A 400 -2.79 -7.16 -6.33
N LEU A 401 -3.73 -6.59 -5.56
CA LEU A 401 -3.43 -5.64 -4.51
C LEU A 401 -2.55 -6.26 -3.41
N ASP A 402 -2.85 -7.48 -3.00
CA ASP A 402 -2.07 -8.20 -1.98
C ASP A 402 -0.65 -8.53 -2.48
N SER A 403 -0.51 -8.91 -3.75
CA SER A 403 0.79 -9.17 -4.38
C SER A 403 1.69 -7.93 -4.41
N ILE A 404 1.12 -6.77 -4.71
CA ILE A 404 1.88 -5.52 -4.72
C ILE A 404 2.18 -5.04 -3.31
N LYS A 405 1.24 -5.15 -2.36
CA LYS A 405 1.49 -4.83 -0.95
C LYS A 405 2.66 -5.63 -0.41
N LEU A 406 2.71 -6.93 -0.65
CA LEU A 406 3.85 -7.77 -0.26
C LEU A 406 5.18 -7.26 -0.81
N ASN A 407 5.20 -6.76 -2.05
CA ASN A 407 6.41 -6.18 -2.66
C ASN A 407 6.83 -4.83 -2.06
N LEU A 408 5.86 -4.03 -1.61
CA LEU A 408 6.12 -2.69 -1.05
C LEU A 408 6.58 -2.71 0.41
N PHE A 409 6.12 -3.69 1.20
CA PHE A 409 6.31 -3.70 2.67
C PHE A 409 7.46 -4.59 3.16
N ALA A 410 8.03 -5.46 2.32
CA ALA A 410 9.03 -6.42 2.76
C ALA A 410 10.36 -5.75 3.12
N SER A 411 10.85 -6.00 4.33
CA SER A 411 12.27 -5.85 4.65
C SER A 411 13.09 -6.85 3.83
N GLU A 412 14.34 -6.53 3.53
CA GLU A 412 15.18 -7.37 2.66
C GLU A 412 16.12 -8.27 3.46
N ILE A 413 16.37 -9.45 2.92
CA ILE A 413 17.41 -10.40 3.36
C ILE A 413 18.37 -10.68 2.21
N PHE A 414 19.61 -11.00 2.55
CA PHE A 414 20.66 -11.36 1.59
C PHE A 414 20.90 -12.86 1.66
N VAL A 415 20.62 -13.56 0.56
CA VAL A 415 20.72 -15.01 0.46
C VAL A 415 21.79 -15.35 -0.59
N PHE A 416 22.62 -16.35 -0.31
CA PHE A 416 23.73 -16.72 -1.15
C PHE A 416 23.42 -17.96 -2.00
N THR A 417 23.81 -17.94 -3.26
CA THR A 417 23.85 -19.16 -4.07
C THR A 417 25.07 -19.99 -3.69
N PRO A 418 25.15 -21.29 -4.06
CA PRO A 418 26.36 -22.11 -3.82
C PRO A 418 27.62 -21.57 -4.48
N LYS A 419 27.49 -20.73 -5.51
CA LYS A 419 28.59 -20.05 -6.20
C LYS A 419 29.05 -18.77 -5.50
N GLY A 420 28.39 -18.38 -4.37
CA GLY A 420 28.71 -17.16 -3.65
C GLY A 420 28.01 -15.90 -4.20
N GLU A 421 27.13 -16.01 -5.19
CA GLU A 421 26.35 -14.87 -5.65
C GLU A 421 25.32 -14.45 -4.59
N VAL A 422 25.24 -13.16 -4.29
CA VAL A 422 24.26 -12.60 -3.38
C VAL A 422 22.95 -12.32 -4.12
N LYS A 423 21.84 -12.79 -3.57
CA LYS A 423 20.48 -12.46 -4.03
C LYS A 423 19.73 -11.74 -2.93
N THR A 424 19.27 -10.53 -3.23
CA THR A 424 18.40 -9.76 -2.33
C THR A 424 16.97 -10.28 -2.45
N MET A 425 16.39 -10.66 -1.32
CA MET A 425 15.04 -11.23 -1.22
C MET A 425 14.22 -10.52 -0.15
N PRO A 426 12.88 -10.48 -0.27
CA PRO A 426 12.04 -9.99 0.81
C PRO A 426 12.15 -10.85 2.06
N ALA A 427 12.19 -10.26 3.25
CA ALA A 427 12.14 -11.02 4.50
C ALA A 427 10.80 -11.77 4.61
N GLY A 428 10.89 -13.03 5.02
CA GLY A 428 9.75 -13.95 5.07
C GLY A 428 9.59 -14.81 3.82
N CYS A 429 10.40 -14.59 2.76
CA CYS A 429 10.42 -15.45 1.59
C CYS A 429 10.87 -16.88 1.94
N THR A 430 10.39 -17.82 1.14
CA THR A 430 10.65 -19.24 1.29
C THR A 430 11.71 -19.73 0.30
N VAL A 431 12.16 -20.97 0.48
CA VAL A 431 13.00 -21.68 -0.49
C VAL A 431 12.39 -21.68 -1.89
N LEU A 432 11.07 -21.86 -1.98
CA LEU A 432 10.37 -21.88 -3.28
C LEU A 432 10.40 -20.49 -3.93
N ASP A 433 10.23 -19.40 -3.16
CA ASP A 433 10.40 -18.03 -3.65
C ASP A 433 11.79 -17.82 -4.24
N PHE A 434 12.83 -18.31 -3.55
CA PHE A 434 14.20 -18.23 -4.02
C PHE A 434 14.43 -19.00 -5.33
N ALA A 435 13.85 -20.20 -5.44
CA ALA A 435 13.94 -21.00 -6.67
C ALA A 435 13.32 -20.27 -7.87
N PHE A 436 12.14 -19.64 -7.71
CA PHE A 436 11.49 -18.82 -8.74
C PHE A 436 12.27 -17.52 -9.02
N GLN A 437 12.97 -16.97 -8.03
CA GLN A 437 13.80 -15.79 -8.23
C GLN A 437 14.98 -16.08 -9.15
N ILE A 438 15.58 -17.28 -9.05
CA ILE A 438 16.69 -17.69 -9.92
C ILE A 438 16.18 -17.95 -11.33
N HIS A 439 15.23 -18.88 -11.49
CA HIS A 439 14.65 -19.24 -12.78
C HIS A 439 13.30 -19.93 -12.63
N THR A 440 12.35 -19.63 -13.51
CA THR A 440 11.00 -20.23 -13.49
C THR A 440 11.02 -21.75 -13.56
N PHE A 441 11.92 -22.33 -14.36
CA PHE A 441 12.10 -23.79 -14.46
C PHE A 441 12.54 -24.40 -13.12
N LEU A 442 13.52 -23.78 -12.43
CA LEU A 442 13.95 -24.28 -11.12
C LEU A 442 12.83 -24.22 -10.10
N GLY A 443 12.04 -23.12 -10.10
CA GLY A 443 10.88 -22.96 -9.24
C GLY A 443 9.82 -24.03 -9.49
N SER A 444 9.42 -24.26 -10.75
CA SER A 444 8.38 -25.21 -11.10
C SER A 444 8.74 -26.68 -10.84
N HIS A 445 10.02 -27.04 -10.86
CA HIS A 445 10.53 -28.39 -10.64
C HIS A 445 11.19 -28.57 -9.26
N CYS A 446 11.05 -27.59 -8.37
CA CYS A 446 11.68 -27.62 -7.04
C CYS A 446 11.03 -28.67 -6.13
N ILE A 447 11.86 -29.56 -5.54
CA ILE A 447 11.45 -30.58 -4.57
C ILE A 447 11.87 -30.23 -3.13
N GLY A 448 12.82 -29.32 -2.96
CA GLY A 448 13.38 -28.87 -1.70
C GLY A 448 14.67 -28.09 -1.91
N ALA A 449 15.37 -27.77 -0.84
CA ALA A 449 16.70 -27.19 -0.91
C ALA A 449 17.58 -27.65 0.23
N LYS A 450 18.89 -27.42 0.08
CA LYS A 450 19.83 -27.43 1.21
C LYS A 450 20.12 -26.00 1.61
N VAL A 451 19.76 -25.65 2.83
CA VAL A 451 20.08 -24.36 3.44
C VAL A 451 21.22 -24.58 4.43
N ASN A 452 22.34 -23.91 4.23
CA ASN A 452 23.55 -24.10 5.05
C ASN A 452 23.91 -25.61 5.18
N HIS A 453 23.87 -26.33 4.06
CA HIS A 453 24.11 -27.78 3.92
C HIS A 453 23.07 -28.70 4.58
N LYS A 454 21.96 -28.17 5.15
CA LYS A 454 20.87 -28.97 5.73
C LYS A 454 19.69 -29.02 4.79
N LEU A 455 19.12 -30.22 4.60
CA LEU A 455 17.92 -30.38 3.76
C LEU A 455 16.71 -29.75 4.43
N VAL A 456 15.98 -28.95 3.70
CA VAL A 456 14.79 -28.23 4.18
C VAL A 456 13.63 -28.32 3.17
N PRO A 457 12.37 -28.20 3.60
CA PRO A 457 11.19 -28.21 2.72
C PRO A 457 11.06 -26.90 1.94
N LEU A 458 10.19 -26.90 0.91
CA LEU A 458 9.88 -25.74 0.07
C LEU A 458 9.39 -24.51 0.85
N SER A 459 8.63 -24.76 1.93
CA SER A 459 8.04 -23.73 2.80
C SER A 459 8.99 -23.13 3.83
N HIS A 460 10.24 -23.62 3.91
CA HIS A 460 11.23 -23.10 4.84
C HIS A 460 11.52 -21.62 4.56
N LYS A 461 11.39 -20.79 5.62
CA LYS A 461 11.65 -19.34 5.54
C LYS A 461 13.15 -19.07 5.63
N LEU A 462 13.64 -18.29 4.66
CA LEU A 462 15.05 -17.93 4.58
C LEU A 462 15.40 -16.75 5.49
N GLN A 463 16.65 -16.72 5.93
CA GLN A 463 17.23 -15.66 6.74
C GLN A 463 18.42 -15.03 6.03
N SER A 464 18.80 -13.81 6.45
CA SER A 464 19.99 -13.16 5.90
C SER A 464 21.25 -13.95 6.28
N GLY A 465 22.08 -14.23 5.29
CA GLY A 465 23.29 -15.04 5.44
C GLY A 465 23.13 -16.51 5.01
N ASP A 466 21.90 -16.97 4.71
CA ASP A 466 21.68 -18.35 4.28
C ASP A 466 22.30 -18.63 2.91
N GLN A 467 23.00 -19.76 2.79
CA GLN A 467 23.44 -20.32 1.51
C GLN A 467 22.42 -21.38 1.07
N VAL A 468 21.85 -21.20 -0.14
CA VAL A 468 20.71 -22.03 -0.61
C VAL A 468 21.08 -22.76 -1.90
N GLU A 469 21.06 -24.09 -1.84
CA GLU A 469 21.20 -25.01 -3.00
C GLU A 469 19.82 -25.61 -3.33
N VAL A 470 19.23 -25.22 -4.47
CA VAL A 470 17.91 -25.69 -4.91
C VAL A 470 18.01 -27.09 -5.48
N LEU A 471 17.13 -28.00 -5.04
CA LEU A 471 17.01 -29.37 -5.53
C LEU A 471 15.78 -29.48 -6.43
N THR A 472 15.96 -30.08 -7.61
CA THR A 472 14.90 -30.21 -8.62
C THR A 472 14.67 -31.65 -9.05
N SER A 473 13.46 -31.96 -9.53
CA SER A 473 13.13 -33.21 -10.19
C SER A 473 12.26 -32.97 -11.42
N ASN A 474 12.53 -33.65 -12.51
CA ASN A 474 11.72 -33.53 -13.73
C ASN A 474 10.27 -34.05 -13.56
N SER A 475 10.03 -34.88 -12.54
CA SER A 475 8.68 -35.39 -12.23
C SER A 475 7.86 -34.42 -11.35
N GLN A 476 8.47 -33.35 -10.84
CA GLN A 476 7.76 -32.37 -10.03
C GLN A 476 7.07 -31.34 -10.91
N HIS A 477 5.84 -31.01 -10.55
CA HIS A 477 5.03 -29.98 -11.19
C HIS A 477 4.49 -29.01 -10.13
N ALA A 478 4.15 -27.79 -10.55
CA ALA A 478 3.57 -26.80 -9.66
C ALA A 478 2.24 -27.29 -9.06
N GLN A 479 2.02 -27.06 -7.79
CA GLN A 479 0.85 -27.47 -7.04
C GLN A 479 0.06 -26.28 -6.50
N PRO A 480 -1.28 -26.33 -6.48
CA PRO A 480 -2.09 -25.25 -5.91
C PRO A 480 -1.75 -24.95 -4.45
N SER A 481 -1.35 -25.97 -3.66
CA SER A 481 -0.92 -25.84 -2.26
C SER A 481 0.30 -24.93 -2.07
N TRP A 482 1.13 -24.72 -3.09
CA TRP A 482 2.29 -23.84 -3.03
C TRP A 482 1.92 -22.38 -2.84
N LEU A 483 0.73 -21.96 -3.30
CA LEU A 483 0.20 -20.61 -3.11
C LEU A 483 -0.04 -20.27 -1.64
N ASN A 484 -0.17 -21.26 -0.75
CA ASN A 484 -0.42 -21.05 0.68
C ASN A 484 0.80 -20.58 1.46
N PHE A 485 2.02 -20.81 0.96
CA PHE A 485 3.24 -20.50 1.69
C PHE A 485 4.26 -19.65 0.92
N VAL A 486 4.10 -19.46 -0.39
CA VAL A 486 4.95 -18.52 -1.15
C VAL A 486 4.66 -17.09 -0.71
N PHE A 487 5.72 -16.32 -0.56
CA PHE A 487 5.68 -14.96 -0.07
C PHE A 487 5.76 -13.91 -1.20
N THR A 488 6.59 -14.16 -2.24
CA THR A 488 6.83 -13.17 -3.28
C THR A 488 5.73 -13.14 -4.34
N ALA A 489 5.39 -11.94 -4.81
CA ALA A 489 4.44 -11.76 -5.90
C ALA A 489 4.91 -12.49 -7.19
N LYS A 490 6.23 -12.46 -7.48
CA LYS A 490 6.82 -13.14 -8.63
C LYS A 490 6.57 -14.65 -8.59
N ALA A 491 6.85 -15.32 -7.46
CA ALA A 491 6.61 -16.76 -7.32
C ALA A 491 5.11 -17.07 -7.45
N ARG A 492 4.24 -16.31 -6.78
CA ARG A 492 2.78 -16.46 -6.81
C ARG A 492 2.24 -16.35 -8.23
N SER A 493 2.61 -15.29 -8.95
CA SER A 493 2.19 -15.04 -10.34
C SER A 493 2.67 -16.16 -11.29
N LYS A 494 3.94 -16.58 -11.18
CA LYS A 494 4.47 -17.67 -12.00
C LYS A 494 3.79 -19.00 -11.71
N ILE A 495 3.52 -19.35 -10.45
CA ILE A 495 2.78 -20.55 -10.07
C ILE A 495 1.38 -20.52 -10.66
N GLN A 496 0.65 -19.41 -10.50
CA GLN A 496 -0.70 -19.26 -11.06
C GLN A 496 -0.72 -19.38 -12.59
N ALA A 497 0.27 -18.77 -13.27
CA ALA A 497 0.39 -18.86 -14.73
C ALA A 497 0.63 -20.31 -15.19
N ILE A 498 1.49 -21.08 -14.48
CA ILE A 498 1.75 -22.50 -14.77
C ILE A 498 0.47 -23.31 -14.56
N LEU A 499 -0.20 -23.15 -13.40
CA LEU A 499 -1.44 -23.88 -13.10
C LEU A 499 -2.55 -23.59 -14.11
N ARG A 500 -2.69 -22.33 -14.57
CA ARG A 500 -3.64 -21.97 -15.63
C ARG A 500 -3.31 -22.63 -16.96
N ARG A 501 -2.02 -22.67 -17.33
CA ARG A 501 -1.59 -23.35 -18.56
C ARG A 501 -1.89 -24.85 -18.49
N ASP A 502 -1.50 -25.48 -17.38
CA ASP A 502 -1.72 -26.91 -17.17
C ASP A 502 -3.22 -27.26 -17.14
N ASN A 503 -4.05 -26.41 -16.52
CA ASN A 503 -5.51 -26.56 -16.56
C ASN A 503 -6.08 -26.42 -17.99
N ARG A 504 -5.59 -25.46 -18.80
CA ARG A 504 -6.02 -25.35 -20.21
C ARG A 504 -5.64 -26.55 -21.05
N GLU A 505 -4.47 -27.15 -20.84
CA GLU A 505 -4.05 -28.38 -21.48
C GLU A 505 -4.97 -29.54 -21.07
N LEU A 506 -5.28 -29.65 -19.77
CA LEU A 506 -6.22 -30.66 -19.25
C LEU A 506 -7.64 -30.43 -19.75
N GLN A 507 -8.11 -29.19 -19.89
CA GLN A 507 -9.41 -28.86 -20.49
C GLN A 507 -9.50 -29.37 -21.91
N LYS A 508 -8.49 -29.16 -22.75
CA LYS A 508 -8.45 -29.65 -24.11
C LYS A 508 -8.50 -31.17 -24.16
N VAL A 509 -7.69 -31.85 -23.34
CA VAL A 509 -7.71 -33.33 -23.26
C VAL A 509 -9.08 -33.83 -22.79
N GLY A 510 -9.69 -33.14 -21.81
CA GLY A 510 -11.02 -33.48 -21.33
C GLY A 510 -12.14 -33.26 -22.36
N GLU A 511 -12.07 -32.15 -23.10
CA GLU A 511 -12.98 -31.87 -24.22
C GLU A 511 -12.86 -32.91 -25.32
N ASP A 512 -11.65 -33.29 -25.73
CA ASP A 512 -11.40 -34.34 -26.69
C ASP A 512 -11.92 -35.68 -26.18
N THR A 513 -11.73 -36.00 -24.90
CA THR A 513 -12.25 -37.23 -24.28
C THR A 513 -13.77 -37.26 -24.30
N LEU A 514 -14.44 -36.16 -23.94
CA LEU A 514 -15.89 -36.03 -23.98
C LEU A 514 -16.41 -36.18 -25.42
N ASN A 515 -15.78 -35.50 -26.39
CA ASN A 515 -16.14 -35.56 -27.81
C ASN A 515 -16.05 -36.99 -28.37
N GLN A 516 -14.98 -37.73 -28.02
CA GLN A 516 -14.82 -39.14 -28.43
C GLN A 516 -15.88 -40.03 -27.78
N TRP A 517 -16.18 -39.84 -26.49
CA TRP A 517 -17.19 -40.63 -25.80
C TRP A 517 -18.60 -40.37 -26.36
N VAL A 518 -18.97 -39.10 -26.58
CA VAL A 518 -20.27 -38.71 -27.16
C VAL A 518 -20.46 -39.32 -28.55
N LYS A 519 -19.41 -39.27 -29.41
CA LYS A 519 -19.43 -39.91 -30.75
C LYS A 519 -19.58 -41.41 -30.63
N GLY A 520 -18.88 -42.09 -29.74
CA GLY A 520 -18.96 -43.52 -29.50
C GLY A 520 -20.33 -44.00 -29.00
N LYS A 521 -21.11 -43.10 -28.36
CA LYS A 521 -22.47 -43.38 -27.87
C LYS A 521 -23.59 -42.87 -28.80
N ASN A 522 -23.25 -42.35 -30.00
CA ASN A 522 -24.19 -41.71 -30.90
C ASN A 522 -25.05 -40.60 -30.27
N LEU A 523 -24.44 -39.83 -29.36
CA LEU A 523 -25.06 -38.68 -28.73
C LEU A 523 -24.62 -37.40 -29.46
N GLU A 524 -25.40 -36.35 -29.32
CA GLU A 524 -25.07 -35.01 -29.83
C GLU A 524 -24.54 -34.14 -28.72
N LEU A 525 -23.37 -33.54 -28.89
CA LEU A 525 -22.80 -32.66 -27.89
C LEU A 525 -23.57 -31.34 -27.86
N THR A 526 -24.36 -31.16 -26.83
CA THR A 526 -25.14 -29.93 -26.59
C THR A 526 -24.76 -29.30 -25.26
N PRO A 527 -24.92 -27.98 -25.09
CA PRO A 527 -24.71 -27.32 -23.76
C PRO A 527 -25.54 -27.96 -22.65
N MET A 528 -26.74 -28.46 -22.99
CA MET A 528 -27.64 -29.14 -22.05
C MET A 528 -27.08 -30.49 -21.59
N LEU A 529 -26.42 -31.23 -22.46
CA LEU A 529 -25.74 -32.48 -22.11
C LEU A 529 -24.59 -32.25 -21.15
N ILE A 530 -23.78 -31.19 -21.39
CA ILE A 530 -22.68 -30.80 -20.49
C ILE A 530 -23.22 -30.41 -19.10
N ASP A 531 -24.29 -29.62 -19.05
CA ASP A 531 -24.92 -29.19 -17.79
C ASP A 531 -25.50 -30.38 -16.99
N GLN A 532 -26.04 -31.40 -17.71
CA GLN A 532 -26.52 -32.62 -17.07
C GLN A 532 -25.39 -33.48 -16.52
N LEU A 533 -24.26 -33.59 -17.22
CA LEU A 533 -23.07 -34.28 -16.71
C LEU A 533 -22.46 -33.55 -15.52
N CYS A 534 -22.41 -32.23 -15.56
CA CYS A 534 -21.96 -31.42 -14.41
C CYS A 534 -22.81 -31.71 -13.17
N LYS A 535 -24.14 -31.72 -13.32
CA LYS A 535 -25.07 -32.03 -12.21
C LYS A 535 -24.95 -33.46 -11.71
N PHE A 536 -24.71 -34.42 -12.62
CA PHE A 536 -24.58 -35.83 -12.23
C PHE A 536 -23.32 -36.12 -11.45
N HIS A 537 -22.21 -35.42 -11.80
CA HIS A 537 -20.92 -35.59 -11.14
C HIS A 537 -20.66 -34.54 -10.04
N ASP A 538 -21.66 -33.74 -9.68
CA ASP A 538 -21.58 -32.67 -8.65
C ASP A 538 -20.43 -31.66 -8.94
N ILE A 539 -20.33 -31.24 -10.21
CA ILE A 539 -19.32 -30.28 -10.67
C ILE A 539 -19.98 -28.94 -10.98
N SER A 540 -19.32 -27.84 -10.58
CA SER A 540 -19.90 -26.50 -10.57
C SER A 540 -20.09 -25.90 -11.97
N ASN A 541 -19.21 -26.23 -12.93
CA ASN A 541 -19.22 -25.63 -14.26
C ASN A 541 -18.57 -26.54 -15.33
N GLN A 542 -18.73 -26.17 -16.57
CA GLN A 542 -18.22 -26.88 -17.76
C GLN A 542 -16.68 -27.00 -17.76
N ASP A 543 -15.98 -25.94 -17.36
CA ASP A 543 -14.52 -25.91 -17.36
C ASP A 543 -13.93 -26.90 -16.35
N ASP A 544 -14.54 -26.99 -15.17
CA ASP A 544 -14.18 -27.95 -14.14
C ASP A 544 -14.47 -29.41 -14.58
N LEU A 545 -15.54 -29.64 -15.33
CA LEU A 545 -15.84 -30.95 -15.89
C LEU A 545 -14.75 -31.37 -16.87
N PHE A 546 -14.33 -30.51 -17.79
CA PHE A 546 -13.26 -30.81 -18.73
C PHE A 546 -11.93 -31.07 -18.00
N VAL A 547 -11.59 -30.29 -17.00
CA VAL A 547 -10.39 -30.52 -16.15
C VAL A 547 -10.50 -31.88 -15.45
N ALA A 548 -11.66 -32.24 -14.90
CA ALA A 548 -11.87 -33.50 -14.20
C ALA A 548 -11.74 -34.71 -15.15
N LEU A 549 -12.27 -34.61 -16.36
CA LEU A 549 -12.12 -35.60 -17.42
C LEU A 549 -10.66 -35.73 -17.89
N GLY A 550 -9.97 -34.61 -18.10
CA GLY A 550 -8.56 -34.58 -18.47
C GLY A 550 -7.64 -35.16 -17.38
N LYS A 551 -7.94 -34.95 -16.12
CA LYS A 551 -7.25 -35.56 -14.96
C LYS A 551 -7.65 -37.03 -14.74
N LYS A 552 -8.66 -37.53 -15.45
CA LYS A 552 -9.26 -38.85 -15.23
C LYS A 552 -9.80 -39.05 -13.80
N THR A 553 -10.14 -37.97 -13.10
CA THR A 553 -10.82 -38.02 -11.78
C THR A 553 -12.30 -38.36 -11.97
N VAL A 554 -12.86 -38.00 -13.10
CA VAL A 554 -14.17 -38.46 -13.60
C VAL A 554 -13.93 -39.29 -14.84
N MET A 555 -14.55 -40.51 -14.88
CA MET A 555 -14.53 -41.39 -16.02
C MET A 555 -15.98 -41.56 -16.50
N LEU A 556 -16.19 -41.22 -17.79
CA LEU A 556 -17.49 -41.39 -18.41
C LEU A 556 -17.79 -42.88 -18.60
N SER A 557 -18.94 -43.31 -18.16
CA SER A 557 -19.38 -44.70 -18.12
C SER A 557 -20.68 -44.93 -18.91
N ASP A 558 -21.14 -46.19 -19.02
CA ASP A 558 -22.44 -46.49 -19.61
C ASP A 558 -23.61 -45.95 -18.80
N LYS A 559 -23.45 -45.80 -17.49
CA LYS A 559 -24.44 -45.17 -16.60
C LYS A 559 -24.71 -43.71 -16.97
N ASP A 560 -23.67 -42.97 -17.33
CA ASP A 560 -23.82 -41.60 -17.82
C ASP A 560 -24.63 -41.52 -19.11
N ALA A 561 -24.42 -42.50 -20.03
CA ALA A 561 -25.19 -42.60 -21.28
C ALA A 561 -26.64 -43.03 -21.02
N GLU A 562 -26.90 -43.94 -20.09
CA GLU A 562 -28.25 -44.34 -19.67
C GLU A 562 -29.03 -43.17 -19.07
N MET A 563 -28.43 -42.45 -18.16
CA MET A 563 -29.01 -41.24 -17.52
C MET A 563 -29.41 -40.19 -18.56
N LEU A 564 -28.55 -39.94 -19.55
CA LEU A 564 -28.79 -38.98 -20.64
C LEU A 564 -29.91 -39.46 -21.58
N ASN A 565 -30.02 -40.79 -21.81
CA ASN A 565 -31.06 -41.40 -22.69
C ASN A 565 -32.42 -41.52 -21.98
N GLU A 566 -32.47 -41.78 -20.67
CA GLU A 566 -33.72 -41.83 -19.92
C GLU A 566 -34.43 -40.45 -19.87
N LYS A 567 -33.68 -39.37 -19.76
CA LYS A 567 -34.24 -38.03 -19.80
C LYS A 567 -34.74 -37.63 -21.19
N LYS A 568 -34.09 -38.10 -22.30
CA LYS A 568 -34.62 -37.93 -23.66
C LYS A 568 -35.96 -38.65 -23.84
N LYS A 569 -36.16 -39.82 -23.22
CA LYS A 569 -37.45 -40.54 -23.25
C LYS A 569 -38.55 -39.81 -22.45
N SER A 570 -38.22 -39.19 -21.35
CA SER A 570 -39.19 -38.42 -20.53
C SER A 570 -39.63 -37.12 -21.19
N GLU A 571 -38.77 -36.47 -21.96
CA GLU A 571 -39.08 -35.23 -22.69
C GLU A 571 -39.89 -35.49 -23.96
N ASN A 572 -39.69 -36.63 -24.64
CA ASN A 572 -40.49 -37.06 -25.82
C ASN A 572 -41.89 -37.58 -25.45
N SER A 573 -42.15 -37.91 -24.19
CA SER A 573 -43.47 -38.37 -23.73
C SER A 573 -44.40 -37.24 -23.26
N SER A 574 -43.95 -36.01 -23.23
CA SER A 574 -44.78 -34.83 -22.92
C SER A 574 -45.03 -33.91 -24.12
N GLY A 575 -45.21 -34.51 -25.30
CA GLY A 575 -45.76 -33.84 -26.48
C GLY A 575 -47.24 -33.51 -26.26
N TRP A 576 -47.58 -32.25 -26.48
CA TRP A 576 -48.91 -31.66 -26.54
C TRP A 576 -49.46 -31.00 -25.25
N ARG A 577 -49.01 -29.79 -25.01
CA ARG A 577 -49.92 -28.70 -24.73
C ARG A 577 -49.37 -27.36 -25.20
N LYS A 578 -49.95 -26.91 -26.31
CA LYS A 578 -49.81 -25.59 -26.90
C LYS A 578 -50.35 -24.50 -25.98
N TYR A 579 -49.60 -23.36 -26.02
CA TYR A 579 -50.12 -21.98 -25.97
C TYR A 579 -51.38 -21.69 -25.15
N VAL A 580 -51.26 -20.96 -24.07
CA VAL A 580 -52.03 -19.72 -23.79
C VAL A 580 -51.25 -18.87 -22.81
N PRO A 581 -51.05 -17.56 -23.07
CA PRO A 581 -50.58 -16.66 -22.06
C PRO A 581 -51.78 -16.11 -21.31
N PHE A 582 -51.75 -15.99 -20.01
CA PHE A 582 -52.38 -14.90 -19.27
C PHE A 582 -52.43 -15.14 -17.75
N LEU A 583 -51.84 -14.20 -17.03
CA LEU A 583 -52.36 -13.53 -15.84
C LEU A 583 -52.84 -14.32 -14.58
N HIS A 584 -52.13 -13.97 -13.53
CA HIS A 584 -52.66 -13.64 -12.18
C HIS A 584 -52.81 -14.72 -11.11
N LYS A 585 -52.23 -14.24 -10.01
CA LYS A 585 -52.65 -14.35 -8.59
C LYS A 585 -52.28 -15.60 -7.80
N SER A 586 -51.30 -15.32 -6.97
CA SER A 586 -51.28 -15.60 -5.52
C SER A 586 -52.17 -16.72 -4.99
N SER A 587 -51.54 -17.67 -4.35
CA SER A 587 -52.03 -18.08 -3.03
C SER A 587 -50.90 -18.71 -2.22
N LYS A 588 -50.71 -18.13 -1.07
CA LYS A 588 -49.88 -18.58 0.03
C LYS A 588 -50.33 -19.94 0.51
N LYS A 589 -49.38 -20.86 0.79
CA LYS A 589 -49.53 -21.77 1.92
C LYS A 589 -48.34 -21.57 2.85
N LYS A 590 -48.66 -21.10 4.04
CA LYS A 590 -47.81 -21.01 5.20
C LYS A 590 -47.45 -22.40 5.69
N GLU A 591 -46.15 -22.63 5.95
CA GLU A 591 -45.78 -23.46 7.09
C GLU A 591 -45.10 -22.55 8.10
N GLU A 592 -45.78 -22.39 9.20
CA GLU A 592 -45.30 -21.73 10.40
C GLU A 592 -44.24 -22.63 11.04
N LYS A 593 -43.01 -22.12 11.11
CA LYS A 593 -42.07 -22.51 12.16
C LYS A 593 -41.77 -21.27 12.98
N ASN A 594 -42.10 -21.39 14.26
CA ASN A 594 -41.79 -20.44 15.31
C ASN A 594 -40.37 -19.92 15.18
N THR A 595 -40.25 -18.67 14.86
CA THR A 595 -39.02 -17.88 15.07
C THR A 595 -39.35 -16.85 16.14
N GLU A 596 -38.67 -17.01 17.28
CA GLU A 596 -38.58 -16.01 18.32
C GLU A 596 -38.27 -14.63 17.71
N ASP A 597 -38.82 -13.58 18.29
CA ASP A 597 -38.69 -12.20 17.90
C ASP A 597 -37.21 -11.78 17.72
N ILE A 598 -36.75 -11.79 16.48
CA ILE A 598 -35.50 -11.11 16.10
C ILE A 598 -35.91 -9.64 15.89
N PRO A 599 -35.31 -8.70 16.62
CA PRO A 599 -35.54 -7.28 16.39
C PRO A 599 -35.26 -6.95 14.91
N LYS A 600 -36.18 -6.25 14.25
CA LYS A 600 -36.02 -5.81 12.88
C LYS A 600 -34.75 -4.98 12.77
N LEU A 601 -33.72 -5.53 12.16
CA LEU A 601 -32.53 -4.80 11.75
C LEU A 601 -32.95 -3.62 10.87
N ILE A 602 -32.59 -2.41 11.28
CA ILE A 602 -32.85 -1.21 10.48
C ILE A 602 -31.99 -1.34 9.21
N ALA A 603 -32.65 -1.32 8.05
CA ALA A 603 -31.93 -1.27 6.79
C ALA A 603 -31.12 0.03 6.73
N ALA A 604 -29.81 -0.07 6.52
CA ALA A 604 -28.94 1.09 6.39
C ALA A 604 -29.37 1.91 5.15
N GLY A 605 -30.07 2.98 5.35
CA GLY A 605 -30.66 3.87 4.34
C GLY A 605 -31.70 4.79 4.93
N GLU A 606 -32.41 4.36 6.00
CA GLU A 606 -33.39 5.15 6.68
C GLU A 606 -32.95 5.38 8.14
N GLY A 607 -32.31 6.53 8.41
CA GLY A 607 -32.02 6.98 9.77
C GLY A 607 -30.55 7.12 10.17
N PHE A 608 -29.58 6.68 9.37
CA PHE A 608 -28.15 6.90 9.69
C PHE A 608 -27.64 8.20 9.06
N ASP A 609 -27.38 9.20 9.90
CA ASP A 609 -26.62 10.39 9.51
C ASP A 609 -25.12 10.02 9.49
N LYS A 610 -24.57 9.80 8.28
CA LYS A 610 -23.14 9.45 8.06
C LYS A 610 -22.13 10.48 8.62
N LYS A 611 -22.63 11.63 9.06
CA LYS A 611 -21.82 12.71 9.67
C LYS A 611 -21.73 12.58 11.19
N LYS A 612 -22.50 11.69 11.80
CA LYS A 612 -22.52 11.47 13.25
C LYS A 612 -22.02 10.05 13.56
N PRO A 613 -21.30 9.84 14.67
CA PRO A 613 -20.89 8.49 15.07
C PRO A 613 -22.13 7.64 15.40
N CYS A 614 -22.07 6.35 15.02
CA CYS A 614 -23.03 5.36 15.48
C CYS A 614 -22.87 5.13 16.98
N ILE A 615 -23.90 5.40 17.75
CA ILE A 615 -23.89 5.16 19.20
C ILE A 615 -24.50 3.79 19.46
N ILE A 616 -23.67 2.86 19.98
CA ILE A 616 -24.09 1.52 20.38
C ILE A 616 -24.47 1.58 21.85
N SER A 617 -25.77 1.49 22.13
CA SER A 617 -26.33 1.47 23.48
C SER A 617 -27.05 0.16 23.73
N GLU A 618 -27.43 -0.11 24.95
CA GLU A 618 -28.24 -1.30 25.33
C GLU A 618 -29.52 -1.45 24.49
N ARG A 619 -30.10 -0.32 24.02
CA ARG A 619 -31.29 -0.31 23.19
C ARG A 619 -31.04 -0.58 21.72
N THR A 620 -29.82 -0.30 21.24
CA THR A 620 -29.47 -0.38 19.81
C THR A 620 -28.56 -1.55 19.48
N ILE A 621 -28.03 -2.27 20.47
CA ILE A 621 -27.06 -3.36 20.28
C ILE A 621 -27.58 -4.46 19.32
N GLY A 622 -28.86 -4.79 19.39
CA GLY A 622 -29.48 -5.78 18.51
C GLY A 622 -29.63 -5.34 17.04
N MET A 623 -29.29 -4.08 16.72
CA MET A 623 -29.30 -3.55 15.35
C MET A 623 -27.97 -3.75 14.63
N TYR A 624 -26.93 -4.18 15.33
CA TYR A 624 -25.57 -4.32 14.83
C TYR A 624 -25.14 -5.78 14.81
N VAL A 625 -24.26 -6.09 13.86
CA VAL A 625 -23.62 -7.41 13.76
C VAL A 625 -22.21 -7.31 14.32
N PHE A 626 -21.87 -8.22 15.22
CA PHE A 626 -20.53 -8.31 15.84
C PHE A 626 -19.76 -9.49 15.22
N PRO A 627 -18.81 -9.24 14.31
CA PRO A 627 -18.14 -10.31 13.57
C PRO A 627 -17.13 -11.06 14.43
N LYS A 628 -16.99 -12.36 14.15
CA LYS A 628 -16.08 -13.28 14.87
C LYS A 628 -14.58 -12.99 14.64
N CYS A 629 -14.23 -12.11 13.71
CA CYS A 629 -12.83 -11.81 13.39
C CYS A 629 -12.10 -10.97 14.45
N CYS A 630 -12.84 -10.24 15.30
CA CYS A 630 -12.23 -9.36 16.30
C CYS A 630 -12.99 -9.26 17.62
N HIS A 631 -14.22 -9.78 17.70
CA HIS A 631 -15.02 -9.79 18.94
C HIS A 631 -14.95 -8.45 19.71
N PRO A 632 -15.49 -7.34 19.14
CA PRO A 632 -15.42 -6.05 19.81
C PRO A 632 -16.28 -6.02 21.08
N ILE A 633 -15.71 -5.47 22.14
CA ILE A 633 -16.37 -5.32 23.45
C ILE A 633 -16.47 -3.84 23.83
N PRO A 634 -17.34 -3.45 24.78
CA PRO A 634 -17.39 -2.08 25.31
C PRO A 634 -16.03 -1.63 25.84
N GLY A 635 -15.59 -0.44 25.42
CA GLY A 635 -14.26 0.09 25.73
C GLY A 635 -13.23 -0.11 24.64
N ASP A 636 -13.50 -0.98 23.65
CA ASP A 636 -12.67 -1.05 22.44
C ASP A 636 -12.87 0.18 21.55
N ASP A 637 -11.82 0.59 20.86
CA ASP A 637 -11.92 1.57 19.76
C ASP A 637 -12.51 0.88 18.53
N ILE A 638 -13.74 1.26 18.16
CA ILE A 638 -14.58 0.56 17.21
C ILE A 638 -14.95 1.41 15.99
N LEU A 639 -15.30 0.73 14.91
CA LEU A 639 -15.90 1.33 13.72
C LEU A 639 -17.04 0.47 13.20
N GLY A 640 -17.99 1.10 12.51
CA GLY A 640 -19.07 0.43 11.80
C GLY A 640 -18.77 0.25 10.32
N PHE A 641 -19.17 -0.89 9.75
CA PHE A 641 -19.12 -1.16 8.32
C PHE A 641 -20.51 -1.54 7.80
N ILE A 642 -20.97 -0.88 6.74
CA ILE A 642 -22.24 -1.22 6.07
C ILE A 642 -22.00 -2.33 5.06
N ASP A 643 -22.53 -3.54 5.33
CA ASP A 643 -22.40 -4.68 4.42
C ASP A 643 -23.22 -4.52 3.13
N GLY A 644 -23.09 -5.46 2.17
CA GLY A 644 -23.87 -5.48 0.93
C GLY A 644 -25.38 -5.70 1.14
N LYS A 645 -25.79 -6.21 2.30
CA LYS A 645 -27.18 -6.44 2.72
C LYS A 645 -27.72 -5.28 3.54
N LYS A 646 -26.99 -4.19 3.65
CA LYS A 646 -27.32 -2.99 4.43
C LYS A 646 -27.37 -3.21 5.94
N HIS A 647 -26.68 -4.21 6.49
CA HIS A 647 -26.43 -4.34 7.92
C HIS A 647 -25.19 -3.56 8.32
N VAL A 648 -25.11 -3.16 9.59
CA VAL A 648 -23.91 -2.50 10.12
C VAL A 648 -23.14 -3.49 10.98
N GLU A 649 -21.94 -3.86 10.52
CA GLU A 649 -21.00 -4.71 11.24
C GLU A 649 -20.06 -3.84 12.08
N ILE A 650 -19.89 -4.19 13.35
CA ILE A 650 -19.02 -3.46 14.27
C ILE A 650 -17.69 -4.19 14.44
N HIS A 651 -16.61 -3.57 14.03
CA HIS A 651 -15.27 -4.11 14.16
C HIS A 651 -14.43 -3.29 15.13
N LYS A 652 -13.42 -3.92 15.75
CA LYS A 652 -12.32 -3.16 16.37
C LYS A 652 -11.57 -2.39 15.29
N ARG A 653 -11.17 -1.16 15.57
CA ARG A 653 -10.44 -0.33 14.61
C ARG A 653 -9.07 -0.95 14.24
N SER A 654 -8.47 -1.71 15.16
CA SER A 654 -7.23 -2.48 14.98
C SER A 654 -7.41 -3.81 14.22
N CYS A 655 -8.64 -4.22 13.91
CA CYS A 655 -8.90 -5.49 13.25
C CYS A 655 -8.31 -5.53 11.83
N PRO A 656 -7.57 -6.59 11.44
CA PRO A 656 -7.03 -6.73 10.08
C PRO A 656 -8.12 -6.74 9.00
N VAL A 657 -9.31 -7.29 9.31
CA VAL A 657 -10.46 -7.27 8.40
C VAL A 657 -10.98 -5.83 8.27
N ALA A 658 -11.11 -5.09 9.37
CA ALA A 658 -11.51 -3.68 9.35
C ALA A 658 -10.52 -2.81 8.56
N SER A 659 -9.22 -3.06 8.66
CA SER A 659 -8.21 -2.38 7.86
C SER A 659 -8.39 -2.63 6.38
N LYS A 660 -8.71 -3.87 5.97
CA LYS A 660 -9.04 -4.21 4.59
C LYS A 660 -10.34 -3.54 4.14
N LEU A 661 -11.38 -3.57 4.98
CA LEU A 661 -12.67 -2.91 4.69
C LEU A 661 -12.54 -1.40 4.54
N LYS A 662 -11.71 -0.74 5.37
CA LYS A 662 -11.40 0.69 5.24
C LYS A 662 -10.80 1.02 3.87
N THR A 663 -9.84 0.21 3.42
CA THR A 663 -9.17 0.42 2.13
C THR A 663 -10.06 0.11 0.94
N SER A 664 -10.94 -0.90 1.06
CA SER A 664 -11.76 -1.38 -0.06
C SER A 664 -13.13 -0.71 -0.15
N PHE A 665 -13.72 -0.34 0.98
CA PHE A 665 -15.11 0.13 1.05
C PHE A 665 -15.27 1.38 1.92
N GLY A 666 -14.32 2.29 1.87
CA GLY A 666 -14.30 3.52 2.68
C GLY A 666 -15.64 4.28 2.80
N PRO A 667 -16.44 4.46 1.70
CA PRO A 667 -17.77 5.10 1.79
C PRO A 667 -18.79 4.38 2.67
N ARG A 668 -18.54 3.09 3.00
CA ARG A 668 -19.38 2.26 3.86
C ARG A 668 -18.93 2.20 5.31
N ILE A 669 -17.85 2.90 5.63
CA ILE A 669 -17.34 3.00 7.00
C ILE A 669 -18.09 4.09 7.75
N LEU A 670 -18.45 3.78 8.98
CA LEU A 670 -19.07 4.69 9.93
C LEU A 670 -18.18 4.80 11.16
N ASP A 671 -18.10 5.99 11.73
CA ASP A 671 -17.55 6.13 13.07
C ASP A 671 -18.52 5.52 14.09
N ALA A 672 -18.04 4.78 15.06
CA ALA A 672 -18.86 4.10 16.06
C ALA A 672 -18.30 4.30 17.46
N LYS A 673 -19.20 4.49 18.43
CA LYS A 673 -18.86 4.59 19.85
C LYS A 673 -19.79 3.72 20.66
N ALA A 674 -19.25 2.99 21.64
CA ALA A 674 -20.04 2.24 22.59
C ALA A 674 -20.37 3.15 23.79
N ASP A 675 -21.68 3.34 24.01
CA ASP A 675 -22.25 4.02 25.18
C ASP A 675 -23.04 3.00 25.99
N MET A 676 -22.30 2.12 26.69
CA MET A 676 -22.91 1.02 27.46
C MET A 676 -22.40 1.04 28.89
N HIS A 677 -23.30 1.14 29.82
CA HIS A 677 -23.09 1.07 31.24
C HIS A 677 -23.47 -0.31 31.78
N LYS A 678 -22.43 -1.13 32.10
CA LYS A 678 -22.42 -2.32 32.99
C LYS A 678 -23.33 -3.51 32.69
N TYR A 679 -22.70 -4.72 32.75
CA TYR A 679 -23.30 -6.07 32.87
C TYR A 679 -23.94 -6.70 31.61
N GLN A 680 -23.33 -6.57 30.44
CA GLN A 680 -23.59 -7.50 29.33
C GLN A 680 -22.42 -8.44 29.09
N CYS A 681 -22.72 -9.71 28.81
CA CYS A 681 -21.72 -10.70 28.40
C CYS A 681 -21.43 -10.51 26.90
N PHE A 682 -20.14 -10.48 26.54
CA PHE A 682 -19.67 -10.41 25.16
C PHE A 682 -18.74 -11.59 24.91
N ASP A 683 -18.81 -12.15 23.70
CA ASP A 683 -17.82 -13.14 23.28
C ASP A 683 -16.46 -12.43 23.08
N ALA A 684 -15.47 -12.83 23.87
CA ALA A 684 -14.12 -12.31 23.76
C ALA A 684 -13.13 -13.44 23.41
N HIS A 685 -12.20 -13.14 22.51
CA HIS A 685 -11.08 -14.03 22.22
C HIS A 685 -9.90 -13.65 23.10
N ILE A 686 -9.41 -14.59 23.92
CA ILE A 686 -8.25 -14.42 24.79
C ILE A 686 -7.14 -15.31 24.26
N GLU A 687 -6.03 -14.71 23.86
CA GLU A 687 -4.82 -15.43 23.45
C GLU A 687 -3.83 -15.44 24.62
N LEU A 688 -3.53 -16.65 25.13
CA LEU A 688 -2.56 -16.83 26.22
C LEU A 688 -1.22 -17.26 25.61
N HIS A 689 -0.21 -16.42 25.75
CA HIS A 689 1.18 -16.76 25.43
C HIS A 689 1.86 -17.28 26.71
N GLY A 690 2.22 -18.59 26.71
CA GLY A 690 2.99 -19.25 27.78
C GLY A 690 4.50 -19.15 27.54
#